data_8e460394784bf2a8f759d6e928b37548
#
_entry.id   8e460394784bf2a8f759d6e928b37548
#
_cell.length_a   1.000
_cell.length_b   1.000
_cell.length_c   1.000
_cell.angle_alpha   90.00
_cell.angle_beta   90.00
_cell.angle_gamma   90.00
#
_symmetry.space_group_name_H-M   'P 1'
#
loop_
_entity.id
_entity.type
_entity.pdbx_description
1 polymer ?
#
loop_
_entity_poly.entity_id
_entity_poly.type
_entity_poly.pdbx_seq_one_letter_code
_entity_poly.pdbx_strand_id
1 'polypeptide(L)'
;MTDRDFPVSSIEDPLRVLGKHFRSGDQSVFLKAVTFGPFPAGAFPDEGMAQLERIRNELGANAIRMYEIPTLEFLHECARIGLRVFITLPWSQHVDFLRGGGELAEADELLIETIERFRGHPALAGYFVANEIETTLVRWMGRRKVREQLERLIEVGRANDPDALFSYANYPSTEYLIPGNQDFLSFNIYLEQREDFAAYLNRLQNLAGNKPLLVSEFGVDARTHGELTQAEMLEWQVEETCLSGAAGTTIFSWTDLWQRGGQTIEDYDFGFMRRDGTPRPSLDVVRECWEPLSRTSDVVELAGGPKLSVIVCTYKGSATLVECLDSLTTLDYPDYEVLVVNDGSDDRVSEIVATYDSIREIKIDHVGLSAARNVGAKEAKGEVFVYTDDDCIAEADWLTWIAKQFLEDPELGCAGGPNIPPAPESEMQARIIAAPGGPSHVLISDTRAEHLPGCNMAVRREVFEEVGGFNPIFWAAGDDVDFCWRVLEAGYELGFHAAAFIWHHRRFTPRAYLKQQIGYGKAEAMLLPLHSKRFRGLGGAVWSGHVYTPQAPGGGFVYHGHFGYEPFQLIYPDSGSGLGGVVLHVLWWVCVVIAVVGGFFHWSGWLVAGLMLYTTFRVARKRAKRAPVEREYDGFAARWTLAGLIVAQGFLRSGVRLLRGWKYAKWSRGLEVVTTAAWKKVASGWWKLGYEKAFWSENGIGRDELLAGISAAYPEAQVDASGRTDLILKRCLLWNWALVTATEYHADNNRLTRTRLLARPRFLIRMIVLPVLLGVLVVAPFTPLLFTDAWKILLGVVSGYAALTAATRIFMKLRRPAILRIAEGLGMDPVE
;
A
#
# COMPACT_ATOMS: atom_id res chain seq x y z
N MET A 1 3.06 -3.14 39.10
CA MET A 1 1.69 -2.78 38.79
C MET A 1 1.11 -2.12 40.01
N THR A 2 1.03 -0.81 40.04
CA THR A 2 0.31 -0.08 41.08
C THR A 2 -1.11 0.05 40.60
N ASP A 3 -2.06 -0.62 41.31
CA ASP A 3 -3.49 -0.36 41.18
C ASP A 3 -3.73 1.14 41.45
N ARG A 4 -3.83 1.92 40.38
CA ARG A 4 -4.39 3.28 40.51
C ARG A 4 -5.89 3.08 40.44
N ASP A 5 -6.59 3.30 41.56
CA ASP A 5 -8.04 3.36 41.62
C ASP A 5 -8.50 4.58 40.81
N PHE A 6 -8.88 4.36 39.53
CA PHE A 6 -9.54 5.37 38.74
C PHE A 6 -11.04 5.45 39.14
N PRO A 7 -11.66 6.63 39.09
CA PRO A 7 -13.10 6.78 39.37
C PRO A 7 -13.95 5.97 38.39
N VAL A 8 -15.21 5.76 38.71
CA VAL A 8 -16.19 5.04 37.88
C VAL A 8 -16.16 5.58 36.45
N SER A 9 -15.88 4.69 35.51
CA SER A 9 -15.78 4.99 34.09
C SER A 9 -16.95 4.34 33.35
N SER A 10 -17.50 5.03 32.37
CA SER A 10 -18.43 4.44 31.40
C SER A 10 -17.68 3.75 30.21
N ILE A 11 -16.36 3.86 30.18
CA ILE A 11 -15.48 3.17 29.25
C ILE A 11 -14.98 1.90 29.93
N GLU A 12 -15.46 0.74 29.47
CA GLU A 12 -15.15 -0.54 30.08
C GLU A 12 -13.78 -1.07 29.63
N ASP A 13 -13.48 -0.96 28.34
CA ASP A 13 -12.28 -1.51 27.75
C ASP A 13 -11.41 -0.45 27.07
N PRO A 14 -10.06 -0.59 27.13
CA PRO A 14 -9.14 0.27 26.41
C PRO A 14 -9.32 0.13 24.89
N LEU A 15 -9.01 1.21 24.16
CA LEU A 15 -8.99 1.19 22.71
C LEU A 15 -7.79 0.39 22.21
N ARG A 16 -8.02 -0.55 21.30
CA ARG A 16 -7.00 -1.38 20.66
C ARG A 16 -7.13 -1.33 19.14
N VAL A 17 -6.08 -1.76 18.45
CA VAL A 17 -6.07 -1.91 16.99
C VAL A 17 -6.09 -3.39 16.64
N LEU A 18 -7.02 -3.77 15.78
CA LEU A 18 -7.06 -5.10 15.18
C LEU A 18 -7.39 -4.99 13.69
N GLY A 19 -6.41 -5.33 12.83
CA GLY A 19 -6.54 -5.13 11.39
C GLY A 19 -6.82 -3.68 11.04
N LYS A 20 -7.89 -3.43 10.30
CA LYS A 20 -8.29 -2.08 9.88
C LYS A 20 -9.26 -1.39 10.83
N HIS A 21 -9.52 -1.96 12.00
CA HIS A 21 -10.48 -1.43 12.96
C HIS A 21 -9.84 -1.00 14.27
N PHE A 22 -10.45 0.00 14.92
CA PHE A 22 -10.34 0.19 16.35
C PHE A 22 -11.33 -0.74 17.05
N ARG A 23 -10.93 -1.30 18.18
CA ARG A 23 -11.76 -2.18 19.00
C ARG A 23 -11.75 -1.76 20.48
N SER A 24 -12.89 -1.98 21.15
CA SER A 24 -13.07 -1.90 22.59
C SER A 24 -13.65 -3.23 23.03
N GLY A 25 -12.89 -4.03 23.76
CA GLY A 25 -13.22 -5.44 23.94
C GLY A 25 -13.33 -6.16 22.57
N ASP A 26 -14.42 -6.87 22.35
CA ASP A 26 -14.69 -7.60 21.09
C ASP A 26 -15.44 -6.76 20.04
N GLN A 27 -15.82 -5.52 20.36
CA GLN A 27 -16.60 -4.69 19.47
C GLN A 27 -15.73 -3.75 18.64
N SER A 28 -16.01 -3.64 17.33
CA SER A 28 -15.46 -2.60 16.48
C SER A 28 -16.02 -1.24 16.89
N VAL A 29 -15.16 -0.24 16.90
CA VAL A 29 -15.52 1.14 17.28
C VAL A 29 -15.20 2.07 16.13
N PHE A 30 -16.22 2.73 15.57
CA PHE A 30 -16.00 3.87 14.70
C PHE A 30 -15.78 5.13 15.57
N LEU A 31 -14.64 5.80 15.36
CA LEU A 31 -14.30 7.00 16.14
C LEU A 31 -15.03 8.21 15.56
N LYS A 32 -15.93 8.77 16.35
CA LYS A 32 -16.67 10.02 16.13
C LYS A 32 -16.01 11.10 16.97
N ALA A 33 -14.98 11.75 16.44
CA ALA A 33 -14.15 12.65 17.23
C ALA A 33 -14.25 14.10 16.77
N VAL A 34 -13.98 15.01 17.68
CA VAL A 34 -13.85 16.44 17.41
C VAL A 34 -12.58 16.96 18.08
N THR A 35 -11.93 17.95 17.49
CA THR A 35 -10.78 18.62 18.11
C THR A 35 -11.23 19.58 19.20
N PHE A 36 -10.47 19.60 20.31
CA PHE A 36 -10.80 20.38 21.50
C PHE A 36 -9.56 21.09 22.04
N GLY A 37 -9.54 22.42 21.94
CA GLY A 37 -8.39 23.26 22.26
C GLY A 37 -7.29 23.20 21.16
N PRO A 38 -6.20 23.98 21.31
CA PRO A 38 -5.84 24.81 22.46
C PRO A 38 -6.69 26.08 22.59
N PHE A 39 -7.05 26.41 23.84
CA PHE A 39 -7.89 27.57 24.15
C PHE A 39 -7.09 28.80 24.52
N PRO A 40 -7.63 30.03 24.29
CA PRO A 40 -7.03 31.23 24.82
C PRO A 40 -6.85 31.17 26.33
N ALA A 41 -5.83 31.85 26.85
CA ALA A 41 -5.50 31.85 28.26
C ALA A 41 -6.73 32.30 29.09
N GLY A 42 -7.09 31.50 30.10
CA GLY A 42 -8.25 31.73 30.94
C GLY A 42 -9.59 31.16 30.48
N ALA A 43 -9.65 30.62 29.22
CA ALA A 43 -10.84 29.94 28.70
C ALA A 43 -10.91 28.45 29.08
N PHE A 44 -9.88 27.92 29.72
CA PHE A 44 -9.77 26.53 30.16
C PHE A 44 -9.23 26.51 31.61
N PRO A 45 -9.68 25.62 32.52
CA PRO A 45 -10.52 24.44 32.33
C PRO A 45 -12.01 24.60 32.70
N ASP A 46 -12.44 25.67 33.43
CA ASP A 46 -13.81 25.74 34.01
C ASP A 46 -14.90 25.69 32.93
N GLU A 47 -14.74 26.42 31.83
CA GLU A 47 -15.68 26.36 30.70
C GLU A 47 -15.51 25.06 29.86
N GLY A 48 -14.32 24.46 29.86
CA GLY A 48 -14.02 23.23 29.13
C GLY A 48 -14.82 22.04 29.65
N MET A 49 -14.93 21.87 30.95
CA MET A 49 -15.68 20.77 31.56
C MET A 49 -17.17 20.81 31.20
N ALA A 50 -17.79 21.98 31.16
CA ALA A 50 -19.19 22.13 30.76
C ALA A 50 -19.41 21.79 29.26
N GLN A 51 -18.42 21.98 28.41
CA GLN A 51 -18.50 21.65 26.99
C GLN A 51 -18.45 20.15 26.72
N LEU A 52 -17.80 19.33 27.56
CA LEU A 52 -17.66 17.90 27.36
C LEU A 52 -19.02 17.17 27.29
N GLU A 53 -19.95 17.53 28.16
CA GLU A 53 -21.32 16.96 28.14
C GLU A 53 -22.06 17.34 26.84
N ARG A 54 -21.86 18.56 26.34
CA ARG A 54 -22.42 18.98 25.05
C ARG A 54 -21.81 18.21 23.87
N ILE A 55 -20.51 18.03 23.86
CA ILE A 55 -19.81 17.22 22.84
C ILE A 55 -20.37 15.79 22.82
N ARG A 56 -20.57 15.21 24.00
CA ARG A 56 -21.08 13.83 24.12
C ARG A 56 -22.55 13.73 23.74
N ASN A 57 -23.39 14.63 24.23
CA ASN A 57 -24.85 14.49 24.18
C ASN A 57 -25.48 15.25 22.99
N GLU A 58 -24.97 16.45 22.64
CA GLU A 58 -25.52 17.25 21.55
C GLU A 58 -24.91 16.86 20.19
N LEU A 59 -23.59 16.60 20.13
CA LEU A 59 -22.91 16.20 18.88
C LEU A 59 -22.89 14.67 18.67
N GLY A 60 -22.94 13.88 19.75
CA GLY A 60 -22.85 12.41 19.68
C GLY A 60 -21.43 11.88 19.54
N ALA A 61 -20.43 12.68 19.85
CA ALA A 61 -19.03 12.25 19.78
C ALA A 61 -18.72 11.17 20.82
N ASN A 62 -17.78 10.27 20.50
CA ASN A 62 -17.23 9.26 21.42
C ASN A 62 -15.73 9.48 21.70
N ALA A 63 -15.12 10.46 21.06
CA ALA A 63 -13.72 10.83 21.27
C ALA A 63 -13.49 12.33 21.06
N ILE A 64 -12.42 12.82 21.66
CA ILE A 64 -11.86 14.16 21.41
C ILE A 64 -10.37 14.07 21.12
N ARG A 65 -9.85 15.01 20.35
CA ARG A 65 -8.43 15.18 20.12
C ARG A 65 -7.97 16.52 20.68
N MET A 66 -6.95 16.49 21.52
CA MET A 66 -6.39 17.66 22.19
C MET A 66 -4.98 17.98 21.71
N TYR A 67 -4.63 19.27 21.69
CA TYR A 67 -3.27 19.75 21.36
C TYR A 67 -2.55 20.31 22.59
N GLU A 68 -3.13 20.11 23.76
CA GLU A 68 -2.61 20.45 25.07
C GLU A 68 -2.62 19.21 25.95
N ILE A 69 -1.77 19.18 26.97
CA ILE A 69 -1.78 18.11 27.96
C ILE A 69 -2.90 18.40 28.97
N PRO A 70 -3.93 17.55 29.04
CA PRO A 70 -5.05 17.78 29.94
C PRO A 70 -4.69 17.63 31.43
N THR A 71 -5.58 18.09 32.32
CA THR A 71 -5.50 17.75 33.74
C THR A 71 -6.02 16.32 33.97
N LEU A 72 -5.68 15.72 35.10
CA LEU A 72 -6.18 14.40 35.47
C LEU A 72 -7.71 14.45 35.74
N GLU A 73 -8.20 15.55 36.33
CA GLU A 73 -9.63 15.79 36.57
C GLU A 73 -10.41 15.83 35.27
N PHE A 74 -9.83 16.45 34.21
CA PHE A 74 -10.42 16.47 32.87
C PHE A 74 -10.56 15.07 32.31
N LEU A 75 -9.52 14.22 32.39
CA LEU A 75 -9.61 12.84 31.94
C LEU A 75 -10.61 12.01 32.75
N HIS A 76 -10.72 12.25 34.06
CA HIS A 76 -11.71 11.58 34.89
C HIS A 76 -13.14 11.94 34.42
N GLU A 77 -13.37 13.19 34.06
CA GLU A 77 -14.67 13.62 33.56
C GLU A 77 -14.96 13.01 32.18
N CYS A 78 -13.97 12.97 31.25
CA CYS A 78 -14.09 12.29 30.00
C CYS A 78 -14.44 10.79 30.19
N ALA A 79 -13.78 10.10 31.12
CA ALA A 79 -14.08 8.71 31.45
C ALA A 79 -15.52 8.54 31.97
N ARG A 80 -15.96 9.43 32.85
CA ARG A 80 -17.31 9.41 33.42
C ARG A 80 -18.40 9.48 32.38
N ILE A 81 -18.21 10.32 31.34
CA ILE A 81 -19.23 10.56 30.30
C ILE A 81 -19.00 9.71 29.03
N GLY A 82 -17.96 8.91 28.99
CA GLY A 82 -17.68 8.01 27.85
C GLY A 82 -17.00 8.66 26.65
N LEU A 83 -16.18 9.70 26.88
CA LEU A 83 -15.34 10.32 25.87
C LEU A 83 -13.90 9.78 25.94
N ARG A 84 -13.40 9.26 24.85
CA ARG A 84 -11.99 8.89 24.69
C ARG A 84 -11.16 10.12 24.31
N VAL A 85 -9.91 10.16 24.73
CA VAL A 85 -9.03 11.32 24.51
C VAL A 85 -7.76 10.91 23.79
N PHE A 86 -7.52 11.51 22.62
CA PHE A 86 -6.23 11.51 21.94
C PHE A 86 -5.44 12.75 22.34
N ILE A 87 -4.21 12.58 22.76
CA ILE A 87 -3.34 13.68 23.17
C ILE A 87 -2.28 13.91 22.09
N THR A 88 -2.26 15.09 21.48
CA THR A 88 -1.18 15.53 20.59
C THR A 88 -0.13 16.24 21.43
N LEU A 89 1.12 15.76 21.39
CA LEU A 89 2.21 16.33 22.19
C LEU A 89 2.60 17.73 21.70
N PRO A 90 2.53 18.76 22.56
CA PRO A 90 2.82 20.15 22.20
C PRO A 90 4.30 20.48 22.39
N TRP A 91 5.20 19.92 21.58
CA TRP A 91 6.62 20.24 21.62
C TRP A 91 7.06 21.10 20.41
N SER A 92 8.26 21.64 20.44
CA SER A 92 8.81 22.56 19.45
C SER A 92 9.16 21.91 18.11
N GLN A 93 8.18 21.35 17.41
CA GLN A 93 8.34 20.61 16.15
C GLN A 93 8.47 21.50 14.89
N HIS A 94 8.16 22.79 15.01
CA HIS A 94 8.14 23.75 13.89
C HIS A 94 9.46 24.48 13.71
N VAL A 95 10.56 23.93 14.21
CA VAL A 95 11.94 24.44 14.06
C VAL A 95 12.86 23.32 13.55
N ASP A 96 14.13 23.66 13.27
CA ASP A 96 15.14 22.65 12.92
C ASP A 96 15.58 21.87 14.19
N PHE A 97 14.74 20.97 14.64
CA PHE A 97 14.94 20.15 15.85
C PHE A 97 16.09 19.13 15.74
N LEU A 98 16.73 19.03 14.56
CA LEU A 98 17.90 18.16 14.39
C LEU A 98 19.22 18.89 14.64
N ARG A 99 19.20 20.22 14.76
CA ARG A 99 20.42 21.03 14.81
C ARG A 99 21.08 21.05 16.19
N GLY A 100 20.33 21.10 17.26
CA GLY A 100 20.83 21.23 18.62
C GLY A 100 20.52 20.03 19.52
N GLY A 101 19.46 19.30 19.21
CA GLY A 101 18.98 18.14 19.97
C GLY A 101 18.21 18.50 21.25
N GLY A 102 18.09 19.80 21.61
CA GLY A 102 17.32 20.26 22.78
C GLY A 102 15.85 19.98 22.61
N GLU A 103 15.30 20.29 21.45
CA GLU A 103 13.87 20.12 21.14
C GLU A 103 13.44 18.64 21.15
N LEU A 104 14.34 17.73 20.73
CA LEU A 104 14.08 16.28 20.81
C LEU A 104 14.17 15.75 22.25
N ALA A 105 15.06 16.31 23.07
CA ALA A 105 15.13 15.95 24.49
C ALA A 105 13.90 16.47 25.25
N GLU A 106 13.46 17.69 24.95
CA GLU A 106 12.18 18.23 25.44
C GLU A 106 10.99 17.35 25.04
N ALA A 107 10.93 16.90 23.79
CA ALA A 107 9.87 16.01 23.31
C ALA A 107 9.89 14.66 24.05
N ASP A 108 11.07 14.10 24.32
CA ASP A 108 11.21 12.84 25.08
C ASP A 108 10.73 13.00 26.52
N GLU A 109 11.18 14.06 27.20
CA GLU A 109 10.82 14.36 28.59
C GLU A 109 9.31 14.57 28.71
N LEU A 110 8.75 15.41 27.86
CA LEU A 110 7.31 15.70 27.81
C LEU A 110 6.47 14.44 27.55
N LEU A 111 6.92 13.57 26.62
CA LEU A 111 6.25 12.30 26.32
C LEU A 111 6.27 11.37 27.53
N ILE A 112 7.42 11.22 28.19
CA ILE A 112 7.59 10.34 29.36
C ILE A 112 6.73 10.84 30.51
N GLU A 113 6.80 12.14 30.86
CA GLU A 113 6.00 12.74 31.92
C GLU A 113 4.49 12.59 31.67
N THR A 114 4.06 12.80 30.40
CA THR A 114 2.65 12.66 30.00
C THR A 114 2.19 11.21 30.18
N ILE A 115 3.00 10.25 29.77
CA ILE A 115 2.70 8.82 29.93
C ILE A 115 2.70 8.43 31.41
N GLU A 116 3.69 8.85 32.21
CA GLU A 116 3.74 8.56 33.66
C GLU A 116 2.49 9.07 34.35
N ARG A 117 1.95 10.20 33.92
CA ARG A 117 0.75 10.80 34.48
C ARG A 117 -0.54 10.07 34.12
N PHE A 118 -0.68 9.57 32.87
CA PHE A 118 -1.96 9.10 32.31
C PHE A 118 -2.01 7.61 31.98
N ARG A 119 -0.90 6.89 32.10
CA ARG A 119 -0.83 5.47 31.79
C ARG A 119 -1.93 4.65 32.46
N GLY A 120 -2.64 3.86 31.64
CA GLY A 120 -3.74 3.01 32.10
C GLY A 120 -5.03 3.75 32.40
N HIS A 121 -5.14 5.04 32.07
CA HIS A 121 -6.37 5.79 32.29
C HIS A 121 -7.44 5.37 31.27
N PRO A 122 -8.69 5.01 31.65
CA PRO A 122 -9.70 4.46 30.76
C PRO A 122 -10.10 5.40 29.62
N ALA A 123 -10.07 6.74 29.83
CA ALA A 123 -10.36 7.70 28.79
C ALA A 123 -9.23 7.86 27.76
N LEU A 124 -8.00 7.43 28.06
CA LEU A 124 -6.88 7.60 27.15
C LEU A 124 -7.04 6.70 25.93
N ALA A 125 -7.16 7.30 24.75
CA ALA A 125 -7.24 6.59 23.46
C ALA A 125 -5.87 6.37 22.83
N GLY A 126 -4.95 7.34 22.95
CA GLY A 126 -3.62 7.26 22.41
C GLY A 126 -2.93 8.62 22.28
N TYR A 127 -1.74 8.59 21.69
CA TYR A 127 -0.88 9.76 21.54
C TYR A 127 -0.52 10.02 20.07
N PHE A 128 -0.59 11.28 19.68
CA PHE A 128 0.09 11.76 18.47
C PHE A 128 1.45 12.35 18.87
N VAL A 129 2.53 11.72 18.44
CA VAL A 129 3.90 12.13 18.82
C VAL A 129 4.33 13.46 18.17
N ALA A 130 3.65 13.86 17.11
CA ALA A 130 3.79 15.16 16.45
C ALA A 130 2.58 15.42 15.54
N ASN A 131 2.43 16.69 15.11
CA ASN A 131 1.39 17.14 14.18
C ASN A 131 2.00 17.98 13.06
N GLU A 132 1.76 17.62 11.80
CA GLU A 132 2.02 18.44 10.60
C GLU A 132 3.41 19.10 10.53
N ILE A 133 4.48 18.30 10.54
CA ILE A 133 5.83 18.86 10.37
C ILE A 133 5.95 19.42 8.96
N GLU A 134 6.21 20.71 8.83
CA GLU A 134 6.27 21.47 7.56
C GLU A 134 7.19 20.85 6.52
N THR A 135 6.72 20.77 5.27
CA THR A 135 7.48 20.22 4.12
C THR A 135 8.82 20.91 3.90
N THR A 136 8.88 22.23 4.12
CA THR A 136 10.12 23.02 3.96
C THR A 136 11.16 22.65 4.99
N LEU A 137 10.75 22.46 6.24
CA LEU A 137 11.63 21.98 7.33
C LEU A 137 12.05 20.53 7.09
N VAL A 138 11.13 19.66 6.67
CA VAL A 138 11.45 18.27 6.33
C VAL A 138 12.50 18.20 5.20
N ARG A 139 12.35 19.02 4.16
CA ARG A 139 13.32 19.09 3.07
C ARG A 139 14.68 19.58 3.57
N TRP A 140 14.72 20.57 4.45
CA TRP A 140 15.92 21.12 5.07
C TRP A 140 16.64 20.07 5.94
N MET A 141 15.92 19.46 6.87
CA MET A 141 16.46 18.45 7.79
C MET A 141 16.75 17.11 7.12
N GLY A 142 16.04 16.79 6.05
CA GLY A 142 16.10 15.51 5.32
C GLY A 142 15.06 14.49 5.77
N ARG A 143 14.11 14.19 4.87
CA ARG A 143 12.94 13.33 5.12
C ARG A 143 13.21 12.02 5.88
N ARG A 144 14.33 11.34 5.57
CA ARG A 144 14.69 10.10 6.24
C ARG A 144 15.05 10.32 7.72
N LYS A 145 15.78 11.40 8.02
CA LYS A 145 16.16 11.72 9.39
C LYS A 145 14.94 12.12 10.23
N VAL A 146 14.02 12.93 9.66
CA VAL A 146 12.77 13.31 10.33
C VAL A 146 11.94 12.07 10.64
N ARG A 147 11.73 11.19 9.65
CA ARG A 147 10.98 9.95 9.88
C ARG A 147 11.66 9.05 10.93
N GLU A 148 12.98 8.92 10.91
CA GLU A 148 13.73 8.18 11.93
C GLU A 148 13.51 8.76 13.34
N GLN A 149 13.30 10.07 13.49
CA GLN A 149 12.98 10.68 14.79
C GLN A 149 11.52 10.44 15.22
N LEU A 150 10.57 10.51 14.29
CA LEU A 150 9.19 10.13 14.58
C LEU A 150 9.09 8.65 15.02
N GLU A 151 9.76 7.77 14.30
CA GLU A 151 9.85 6.35 14.67
C GLU A 151 10.50 6.17 16.06
N ARG A 152 11.51 6.97 16.39
CA ARG A 152 12.18 6.96 17.70
C ARG A 152 11.26 7.44 18.82
N LEU A 153 10.54 8.55 18.63
CA LEU A 153 9.57 9.05 19.63
C LEU A 153 8.49 8.01 19.94
N ILE A 154 7.95 7.36 18.91
CA ILE A 154 7.02 6.25 19.09
C ILE A 154 7.67 5.11 19.90
N GLU A 155 8.94 4.78 19.67
CA GLU A 155 9.65 3.77 20.46
C GLU A 155 9.83 4.19 21.93
N VAL A 156 10.15 5.47 22.18
CA VAL A 156 10.24 6.01 23.55
C VAL A 156 8.87 5.90 24.23
N GLY A 157 7.79 6.32 23.55
CA GLY A 157 6.45 6.23 24.10
C GLY A 157 6.08 4.81 24.52
N ARG A 158 6.29 3.88 23.64
CA ARG A 158 5.96 2.48 23.87
C ARG A 158 6.86 1.76 24.88
N ALA A 159 8.08 2.20 25.03
CA ALA A 159 8.96 1.68 26.10
C ALA A 159 8.40 2.02 27.48
N ASN A 160 7.66 3.14 27.59
CA ASN A 160 7.07 3.60 28.84
C ASN A 160 5.61 3.15 29.02
N ASP A 161 4.87 2.96 27.90
CA ASP A 161 3.50 2.40 27.89
C ASP A 161 3.31 1.47 26.68
N PRO A 162 3.52 0.17 26.85
CA PRO A 162 3.38 -0.81 25.76
C PRO A 162 1.94 -0.97 25.24
N ASP A 163 0.95 -0.66 26.10
CA ASP A 163 -0.47 -0.86 25.79
C ASP A 163 -1.12 0.34 25.08
N ALA A 164 -0.47 1.53 25.15
CA ALA A 164 -0.97 2.74 24.54
C ALA A 164 -0.77 2.73 23.01
N LEU A 165 -1.68 3.43 22.30
CA LEU A 165 -1.60 3.63 20.86
C LEU A 165 -0.82 4.90 20.50
N PHE A 166 0.05 4.79 19.51
CA PHE A 166 0.89 5.90 19.03
C PHE A 166 0.76 6.09 17.53
N SER A 167 0.58 7.35 17.11
CA SER A 167 0.58 7.74 15.70
C SER A 167 1.26 9.09 15.50
N TYR A 168 1.43 9.46 14.24
CA TYR A 168 1.84 10.78 13.78
C TYR A 168 0.73 11.37 12.93
N ALA A 169 0.20 12.53 13.32
CA ALA A 169 -0.80 13.23 12.53
C ALA A 169 -0.13 13.89 11.32
N ASN A 170 -0.26 13.22 10.20
CA ASN A 170 0.33 13.62 8.93
C ASN A 170 -0.63 14.51 8.12
N TYR A 171 -0.18 15.03 6.99
CA TYR A 171 -1.02 15.83 6.09
C TYR A 171 -0.53 15.69 4.64
N PRO A 172 -1.39 15.97 3.63
CA PRO A 172 -0.93 16.06 2.24
C PRO A 172 0.12 17.16 2.12
N SER A 173 1.12 16.85 1.59
CA SER A 173 1.98 16.07 0.74
C SER A 173 3.17 15.44 1.46
N THR A 174 3.01 15.02 2.71
CA THR A 174 4.11 14.47 3.53
C THR A 174 3.96 12.97 3.81
N GLU A 175 3.27 12.21 2.94
CA GLU A 175 3.08 10.76 3.05
C GLU A 175 4.41 9.99 3.17
N TYR A 176 5.50 10.56 2.69
CA TYR A 176 6.83 10.00 2.84
C TYR A 176 7.37 9.99 4.27
N LEU A 177 6.70 10.70 5.19
CA LEU A 177 7.02 10.71 6.62
C LEU A 177 6.31 9.62 7.42
N ILE A 178 5.39 8.87 6.84
CA ILE A 178 4.66 7.80 7.54
C ILE A 178 5.63 6.93 8.34
N PRO A 179 5.56 6.93 9.70
CA PRO A 179 6.38 6.06 10.54
C PRO A 179 6.00 4.59 10.34
N GLY A 180 6.99 3.73 10.16
CA GLY A 180 6.72 2.29 9.97
C GLY A 180 6.15 1.60 11.20
N ASN A 181 6.40 2.16 12.38
CA ASN A 181 6.06 1.58 13.66
C ASN A 181 4.83 2.21 14.36
N GLN A 182 4.10 3.14 13.74
CA GLN A 182 2.84 3.66 14.31
C GLN A 182 1.75 2.59 14.35
N ASP A 183 0.76 2.72 15.24
CA ASP A 183 -0.30 1.72 15.42
C ASP A 183 -1.43 1.88 14.42
N PHE A 184 -1.75 3.10 14.05
CA PHE A 184 -2.74 3.45 13.03
C PHE A 184 -2.22 4.58 12.16
N LEU A 185 -2.72 4.67 10.92
CA LEU A 185 -2.42 5.78 10.02
C LEU A 185 -3.35 6.94 10.33
N SER A 186 -2.81 8.16 10.45
CA SER A 186 -3.62 9.35 10.67
C SER A 186 -3.21 10.47 9.72
N PHE A 187 -4.21 11.17 9.19
CA PHE A 187 -4.04 12.28 8.26
C PHE A 187 -5.02 13.41 8.53
N ASN A 188 -4.53 14.63 8.47
CA ASN A 188 -5.31 15.85 8.43
C ASN A 188 -5.58 16.19 6.97
N ILE A 189 -6.85 16.33 6.56
CA ILE A 189 -7.22 16.43 5.16
C ILE A 189 -8.20 17.60 4.96
N TYR A 190 -7.74 18.69 4.38
CA TYR A 190 -8.55 19.88 4.09
C TYR A 190 -8.78 20.01 2.58
N LEU A 191 -9.39 18.97 1.98
CA LEU A 191 -9.78 18.96 0.56
C LEU A 191 -11.26 19.34 0.44
N GLU A 192 -11.54 20.34 -0.40
CA GLU A 192 -12.86 20.95 -0.54
C GLU A 192 -13.67 20.40 -1.72
N GLN A 193 -13.06 19.56 -2.55
CA GLN A 193 -13.76 18.88 -3.65
C GLN A 193 -14.01 17.41 -3.26
N ARG A 194 -15.27 16.97 -3.37
CA ARG A 194 -15.71 15.63 -2.93
C ARG A 194 -14.91 14.51 -3.59
N GLU A 195 -14.71 14.61 -4.91
CA GLU A 195 -14.01 13.60 -5.70
C GLU A 195 -12.52 13.52 -5.33
N ASP A 196 -11.87 14.65 -5.07
CA ASP A 196 -10.46 14.69 -4.66
C ASP A 196 -10.28 14.12 -3.25
N PHE A 197 -11.20 14.42 -2.35
CA PHE A 197 -11.22 13.91 -0.97
C PHE A 197 -11.41 12.39 -0.96
N ALA A 198 -12.39 11.86 -1.67
CA ALA A 198 -12.65 10.43 -1.82
C ALA A 198 -11.45 9.70 -2.46
N ALA A 199 -10.90 10.23 -3.55
CA ALA A 199 -9.72 9.65 -4.21
C ALA A 199 -8.50 9.62 -3.29
N TYR A 200 -8.32 10.67 -2.48
CA TYR A 200 -7.20 10.72 -1.53
C TYR A 200 -7.39 9.72 -0.38
N LEU A 201 -8.60 9.55 0.13
CA LEU A 201 -8.91 8.54 1.16
C LEU A 201 -8.61 7.12 0.67
N ASN A 202 -9.02 6.76 -0.55
CA ASN A 202 -8.72 5.46 -1.15
C ASN A 202 -7.21 5.21 -1.23
N ARG A 203 -6.43 6.23 -1.58
CA ARG A 203 -4.98 6.19 -1.55
C ARG A 203 -4.42 5.96 -0.16
N LEU A 204 -4.91 6.69 0.83
CA LEU A 204 -4.47 6.55 2.22
C LEU A 204 -4.82 5.17 2.78
N GLN A 205 -5.95 4.59 2.42
CA GLN A 205 -6.31 3.22 2.78
C GLN A 205 -5.29 2.18 2.28
N ASN A 206 -4.78 2.37 1.06
CA ASN A 206 -3.72 1.53 0.52
C ASN A 206 -2.38 1.73 1.24
N LEU A 207 -2.07 2.97 1.66
CA LEU A 207 -0.88 3.29 2.47
C LEU A 207 -0.98 2.75 3.90
N ALA A 208 -2.17 2.75 4.49
CA ALA A 208 -2.45 2.18 5.81
C ALA A 208 -2.18 0.66 5.84
N GLY A 209 -2.35 -0.01 4.70
CA GLY A 209 -2.17 -1.46 4.60
C GLY A 209 -3.12 -2.21 5.53
N ASN A 210 -2.57 -2.90 6.53
CA ASN A 210 -3.36 -3.68 7.50
C ASN A 210 -3.78 -2.87 8.75
N LYS A 211 -3.50 -1.57 8.79
CA LYS A 211 -3.78 -0.71 9.95
C LYS A 211 -5.04 0.11 9.73
N PRO A 212 -5.70 0.59 10.80
CA PRO A 212 -6.79 1.54 10.68
C PRO A 212 -6.29 2.86 10.05
N LEU A 213 -7.15 3.51 9.28
CA LEU A 213 -7.01 4.89 8.86
C LEU A 213 -7.93 5.75 9.72
N LEU A 214 -7.38 6.72 10.42
CA LEU A 214 -8.12 7.78 11.11
C LEU A 214 -7.92 9.09 10.35
N VAL A 215 -9.00 9.71 9.90
CA VAL A 215 -8.94 11.09 9.44
C VAL A 215 -8.88 11.96 10.70
N SER A 216 -7.67 12.42 11.01
CA SER A 216 -7.36 13.05 12.30
C SER A 216 -7.66 14.55 12.36
N GLU A 217 -7.89 15.16 11.21
CA GLU A 217 -8.52 16.47 11.06
C GLU A 217 -9.13 16.61 9.66
N PHE A 218 -10.32 17.15 9.61
CA PHE A 218 -10.90 17.82 8.45
C PHE A 218 -11.90 18.87 8.94
N GLY A 219 -12.21 19.84 8.12
CA GLY A 219 -13.08 20.93 8.52
C GLY A 219 -13.23 21.95 7.40
N VAL A 220 -14.20 22.83 7.55
CA VAL A 220 -14.51 23.89 6.60
C VAL A 220 -14.69 25.21 7.35
N ASP A 221 -14.04 26.27 6.87
CA ASP A 221 -14.15 27.60 7.45
C ASP A 221 -15.47 28.27 7.04
N ALA A 222 -16.36 28.46 7.99
CA ALA A 222 -17.67 29.09 7.78
C ALA A 222 -17.57 30.58 7.39
N ARG A 223 -16.48 31.26 7.73
CA ARG A 223 -16.24 32.64 7.31
C ARG A 223 -16.04 32.76 5.81
N THR A 224 -15.31 31.80 5.23
CA THR A 224 -15.00 31.77 3.80
C THR A 224 -16.17 31.23 2.97
N HIS A 225 -16.82 30.17 3.45
CA HIS A 225 -17.81 29.41 2.67
C HIS A 225 -19.26 29.69 3.08
N GLY A 226 -19.49 30.23 4.27
CA GLY A 226 -20.82 30.33 4.86
C GLY A 226 -21.21 29.08 5.68
N GLU A 227 -22.05 29.26 6.69
CA GLU A 227 -22.39 28.21 7.66
C GLU A 227 -23.20 27.04 7.04
N LEU A 228 -24.04 27.31 6.03
CA LEU A 228 -24.80 26.26 5.33
C LEU A 228 -23.87 25.39 4.49
N THR A 229 -22.97 26.01 3.74
CA THR A 229 -21.97 25.29 2.93
C THR A 229 -21.02 24.49 3.84
N GLN A 230 -20.63 25.03 5.00
CA GLN A 230 -19.88 24.28 6.00
C GLN A 230 -20.62 23.00 6.39
N ALA A 231 -21.93 23.08 6.67
CA ALA A 231 -22.74 21.94 7.04
C ALA A 231 -22.81 20.88 5.93
N GLU A 232 -23.12 21.29 4.70
CA GLU A 232 -23.19 20.44 3.52
C GLU A 232 -21.83 19.75 3.23
N MET A 233 -20.73 20.46 3.38
CA MET A 233 -19.39 19.92 3.15
C MET A 233 -19.00 18.92 4.23
N LEU A 234 -19.29 19.19 5.50
CA LEU A 234 -19.01 18.25 6.59
C LEU A 234 -19.84 16.98 6.46
N GLU A 235 -21.09 17.08 5.98
CA GLU A 235 -21.94 15.91 5.70
C GLU A 235 -21.24 14.93 4.75
N TRP A 236 -20.92 15.38 3.53
CA TRP A 236 -20.29 14.47 2.56
C TRP A 236 -18.85 14.08 2.93
N GLN A 237 -18.12 14.91 3.71
CA GLN A 237 -16.78 14.51 4.20
C GLN A 237 -16.88 13.36 5.20
N VAL A 238 -17.88 13.35 6.07
CA VAL A 238 -18.16 12.21 6.96
C VAL A 238 -18.55 10.99 6.16
N GLU A 239 -19.48 11.14 5.20
CA GLU A 239 -19.94 10.08 4.33
C GLU A 239 -18.77 9.43 3.55
N GLU A 240 -17.97 10.21 2.82
CA GLU A 240 -16.82 9.70 2.06
C GLU A 240 -15.77 9.03 2.97
N THR A 241 -15.57 9.54 4.19
CA THR A 241 -14.68 8.91 5.15
C THR A 241 -15.18 7.51 5.51
N CYS A 242 -16.47 7.35 5.76
CA CYS A 242 -17.09 6.04 6.00
C CYS A 242 -17.01 5.15 4.74
N LEU A 243 -17.41 5.67 3.58
CA LEU A 243 -17.40 4.94 2.30
C LEU A 243 -15.99 4.46 1.87
N SER A 244 -14.95 5.11 2.33
CA SER A 244 -13.57 4.65 2.13
C SER A 244 -13.18 3.48 3.04
N GLY A 245 -13.97 3.18 4.08
CA GLY A 245 -13.65 2.20 5.12
C GLY A 245 -12.65 2.73 6.16
N ALA A 246 -12.51 4.05 6.32
CA ALA A 246 -11.70 4.62 7.39
C ALA A 246 -12.33 4.33 8.76
N ALA A 247 -11.50 4.19 9.79
CA ALA A 247 -11.93 3.74 11.11
C ALA A 247 -12.44 4.88 12.01
N GLY A 248 -12.47 6.10 11.51
CA GLY A 248 -13.02 7.24 12.25
C GLY A 248 -12.77 8.58 11.59
N THR A 249 -13.51 9.56 12.10
CA THR A 249 -13.49 10.97 11.72
C THR A 249 -13.08 11.82 12.90
N THR A 250 -12.28 12.87 12.67
CA THR A 250 -12.03 13.90 13.66
C THR A 250 -12.26 15.25 13.01
N ILE A 251 -13.31 15.95 13.43
CA ILE A 251 -13.70 17.22 12.83
C ILE A 251 -13.01 18.38 13.56
N PHE A 252 -12.37 19.24 12.83
CA PHE A 252 -11.82 20.51 13.30
C PHE A 252 -12.86 21.61 13.08
N SER A 253 -13.50 22.15 14.13
CA SER A 253 -13.24 22.03 15.54
C SER A 253 -14.55 22.12 16.38
N TRP A 254 -14.48 21.90 17.68
CA TRP A 254 -15.63 22.09 18.57
C TRP A 254 -16.08 23.54 18.62
N THR A 255 -15.14 24.48 18.74
CA THR A 255 -15.45 25.91 18.91
C THR A 255 -14.47 26.80 18.14
N ASP A 256 -14.92 28.02 17.83
CA ASP A 256 -14.04 29.06 17.23
C ASP A 256 -13.05 29.66 18.23
N LEU A 257 -13.14 29.29 19.50
CA LEU A 257 -12.16 29.69 20.50
C LEU A 257 -10.88 28.90 20.31
N TRP A 258 -9.90 29.56 19.75
CA TRP A 258 -8.65 28.93 19.33
C TRP A 258 -7.46 29.85 19.57
N GLN A 259 -6.32 29.30 19.94
CA GLN A 259 -5.07 30.03 20.07
C GLN A 259 -3.92 29.35 19.34
N ARG A 260 -2.95 30.13 18.90
CA ARG A 260 -1.70 29.63 18.34
C ARG A 260 -0.53 30.38 18.94
N GLY A 261 0.39 29.69 19.62
CA GLY A 261 1.56 30.32 20.26
C GLY A 261 1.19 31.41 21.29
N GLY A 262 0.08 31.24 22.02
CA GLY A 262 -0.42 32.20 22.98
C GLY A 262 -1.22 33.38 22.40
N GLN A 263 -1.38 33.45 21.07
CA GLN A 263 -2.20 34.49 20.43
C GLN A 263 -3.55 33.89 20.03
N THR A 264 -4.62 34.56 20.42
CA THR A 264 -5.99 34.20 19.99
C THR A 264 -6.12 34.41 18.49
N ILE A 265 -6.62 33.39 17.80
CA ILE A 265 -6.91 33.44 16.37
C ILE A 265 -8.38 33.86 16.21
N GLU A 266 -8.59 34.99 15.52
CA GLU A 266 -9.93 35.58 15.35
C GLU A 266 -10.49 35.39 13.93
N ASP A 267 -9.70 34.87 13.02
CA ASP A 267 -10.04 34.76 11.61
C ASP A 267 -10.34 33.31 11.15
N TYR A 268 -10.51 32.37 12.09
CA TYR A 268 -10.91 30.97 11.84
C TYR A 268 -12.28 30.70 12.44
N ASP A 269 -13.24 30.31 11.60
CA ASP A 269 -14.61 29.99 11.98
C ASP A 269 -14.96 28.54 11.62
N PHE A 270 -14.16 27.58 12.11
CA PHE A 270 -14.33 26.15 11.88
C PHE A 270 -15.23 25.45 12.88
N GLY A 271 -15.54 26.10 14.01
CA GLY A 271 -16.21 25.51 15.15
C GLY A 271 -17.66 25.10 14.88
N PHE A 272 -18.11 24.02 15.51
CA PHE A 272 -19.55 23.78 15.68
C PHE A 272 -20.21 24.85 16.57
N MET A 273 -19.45 25.39 17.50
CA MET A 273 -19.86 26.49 18.37
C MET A 273 -19.16 27.77 17.94
N ARG A 274 -19.96 28.83 17.76
CA ARG A 274 -19.42 30.18 17.59
C ARG A 274 -18.73 30.66 18.88
N ARG A 275 -17.98 31.74 18.79
CA ARG A 275 -17.28 32.33 19.96
C ARG A 275 -18.22 32.70 21.13
N ASP A 276 -19.49 33.00 20.84
CA ASP A 276 -20.52 33.28 21.84
C ASP A 276 -21.18 32.02 22.44
N GLY A 277 -20.72 30.82 22.02
CA GLY A 277 -21.25 29.54 22.49
C GLY A 277 -22.54 29.10 21.83
N THR A 278 -23.02 29.81 20.78
CA THR A 278 -24.20 29.39 20.00
C THR A 278 -23.81 28.35 18.95
N PRO A 279 -24.64 27.30 18.71
CA PRO A 279 -24.34 26.28 17.73
C PRO A 279 -24.51 26.76 16.29
N ARG A 280 -23.76 26.21 15.36
CA ARG A 280 -23.96 26.31 13.92
C ARG A 280 -24.83 25.16 13.39
N PRO A 281 -25.44 25.32 12.21
CA PRO A 281 -26.23 24.26 11.57
C PRO A 281 -25.44 22.96 11.38
N SER A 282 -24.12 23.02 11.19
CA SER A 282 -23.23 21.88 11.03
C SER A 282 -23.25 20.91 12.23
N LEU A 283 -23.58 21.37 13.44
CA LEU A 283 -23.70 20.50 14.62
C LEU A 283 -24.81 19.47 14.44
N ASP A 284 -26.01 19.90 14.04
CA ASP A 284 -27.15 19.02 13.85
C ASP A 284 -26.93 18.06 12.68
N VAL A 285 -26.41 18.56 11.57
CA VAL A 285 -26.10 17.75 10.37
C VAL A 285 -25.11 16.64 10.69
N VAL A 286 -23.99 16.95 11.34
CA VAL A 286 -22.99 15.93 11.69
C VAL A 286 -23.53 14.95 12.74
N ARG A 287 -24.31 15.41 13.72
CA ARG A 287 -24.99 14.51 14.65
C ARG A 287 -25.87 13.51 13.94
N GLU A 288 -26.70 13.96 12.99
CA GLU A 288 -27.59 13.11 12.21
C GLU A 288 -26.81 12.09 11.37
N CYS A 289 -25.68 12.49 10.78
CA CYS A 289 -24.77 11.57 10.06
C CYS A 289 -24.16 10.52 11.00
N TRP A 290 -23.80 10.92 12.22
CA TRP A 290 -23.14 10.03 13.17
C TRP A 290 -24.10 9.12 13.95
N GLU A 291 -25.35 9.53 14.14
CA GLU A 291 -26.31 8.79 14.97
C GLU A 291 -26.48 7.33 14.54
N PRO A 292 -26.65 6.99 13.23
CA PRO A 292 -26.80 5.62 12.79
C PRO A 292 -25.50 4.82 12.80
N LEU A 293 -24.34 5.48 12.88
CA LEU A 293 -23.05 4.82 12.69
C LEU A 293 -22.60 4.05 13.92
N SER A 294 -22.55 2.75 13.84
CA SER A 294 -21.79 1.88 14.73
C SER A 294 -20.49 1.39 14.05
N ARG A 295 -20.52 1.26 12.74
CA ARG A 295 -19.39 0.87 11.87
C ARG A 295 -19.47 1.62 10.53
N THR A 296 -18.39 1.57 9.76
CA THR A 296 -18.27 2.29 8.47
C THR A 296 -19.23 1.81 7.40
N SER A 297 -19.62 0.54 7.43
CA SER A 297 -20.56 -0.04 6.47
C SER A 297 -22.00 0.41 6.64
N ASP A 298 -22.35 1.04 7.76
CA ASP A 298 -23.74 1.48 8.02
C ASP A 298 -24.22 2.55 7.01
N VAL A 299 -23.31 3.24 6.31
CA VAL A 299 -23.63 4.19 5.24
C VAL A 299 -23.83 3.55 3.85
N VAL A 300 -23.59 2.25 3.71
CA VAL A 300 -23.67 1.58 2.40
C VAL A 300 -25.10 1.21 2.08
N GLU A 301 -25.67 1.85 1.07
CA GLU A 301 -26.98 1.49 0.57
C GLU A 301 -26.92 0.19 -0.24
N LEU A 302 -27.70 -0.82 0.18
CA LEU A 302 -27.77 -2.13 -0.47
C LEU A 302 -29.05 -2.33 -1.28
N ALA A 303 -29.85 -1.30 -1.50
CA ALA A 303 -31.08 -1.41 -2.27
C ALA A 303 -30.81 -1.93 -3.69
N GLY A 304 -31.36 -3.10 -4.03
CA GLY A 304 -31.10 -3.77 -5.31
C GLY A 304 -29.75 -4.49 -5.38
N GLY A 305 -29.11 -4.75 -4.25
CA GLY A 305 -27.87 -5.52 -4.20
C GLY A 305 -28.01 -6.93 -4.77
N PRO A 306 -26.96 -7.47 -5.44
CA PRO A 306 -27.02 -8.78 -6.10
C PRO A 306 -27.14 -9.90 -5.08
N LYS A 307 -27.82 -10.99 -5.46
CA LYS A 307 -27.76 -12.24 -4.70
C LYS A 307 -26.36 -12.82 -4.76
N LEU A 308 -25.76 -13.10 -3.60
CA LEU A 308 -24.40 -13.59 -3.48
C LEU A 308 -24.35 -15.10 -3.15
N SER A 309 -23.42 -15.83 -3.78
CA SER A 309 -23.09 -17.20 -3.37
C SER A 309 -21.65 -17.25 -2.87
N VAL A 310 -21.48 -17.46 -1.58
CA VAL A 310 -20.15 -17.67 -0.97
C VAL A 310 -19.75 -19.13 -1.20
N ILE A 311 -18.60 -19.33 -1.86
CA ILE A 311 -18.08 -20.65 -2.24
C ILE A 311 -16.77 -20.89 -1.50
N VAL A 312 -16.77 -21.88 -0.59
CA VAL A 312 -15.61 -22.35 0.16
C VAL A 312 -15.19 -23.71 -0.40
N CYS A 313 -13.96 -23.80 -0.95
CA CYS A 313 -13.41 -25.07 -1.39
C CYS A 313 -12.46 -25.61 -0.32
N THR A 314 -12.64 -26.86 0.09
CA THR A 314 -11.84 -27.47 1.15
C THR A 314 -11.31 -28.85 0.77
N TYR A 315 -10.05 -29.11 1.10
CA TYR A 315 -9.43 -30.42 1.05
C TYR A 315 -8.56 -30.63 2.28
N LYS A 316 -9.03 -31.46 3.22
CA LYS A 316 -8.39 -31.74 4.52
C LYS A 316 -8.24 -30.46 5.37
N GLY A 317 -9.27 -29.61 5.36
CA GLY A 317 -9.27 -28.29 6.01
C GLY A 317 -9.94 -28.30 7.40
N SER A 318 -10.22 -29.45 8.01
CA SER A 318 -10.97 -29.56 9.28
C SER A 318 -10.37 -28.76 10.45
N ALA A 319 -9.10 -28.35 10.35
CA ALA A 319 -8.43 -27.60 11.42
C ALA A 319 -8.86 -26.11 11.50
N THR A 320 -9.25 -25.50 10.38
CA THR A 320 -9.60 -24.08 10.26
C THR A 320 -11.04 -23.85 9.84
N LEU A 321 -11.69 -24.89 9.31
CA LEU A 321 -13.02 -24.79 8.72
C LEU A 321 -14.09 -24.28 9.70
N VAL A 322 -14.00 -24.61 11.00
CA VAL A 322 -14.99 -24.15 12.01
C VAL A 322 -14.99 -22.63 12.11
N GLU A 323 -13.83 -22.01 12.30
CA GLU A 323 -13.72 -20.55 12.39
C GLU A 323 -14.21 -19.87 11.09
N CYS A 324 -13.88 -20.47 9.94
CA CYS A 324 -14.35 -19.97 8.65
C CYS A 324 -15.88 -19.99 8.59
N LEU A 325 -16.53 -21.14 8.86
CA LEU A 325 -17.96 -21.27 8.74
C LEU A 325 -18.72 -20.44 9.80
N ASP A 326 -18.21 -20.34 11.03
CA ASP A 326 -18.79 -19.47 12.06
C ASP A 326 -18.87 -18.02 11.57
N SER A 327 -17.78 -17.51 10.96
CA SER A 327 -17.76 -16.16 10.42
C SER A 327 -18.74 -15.95 9.26
N LEU A 328 -18.94 -16.97 8.43
CA LEU A 328 -19.85 -16.90 7.28
C LEU A 328 -21.33 -17.00 7.66
N THR A 329 -21.67 -17.54 8.83
CA THR A 329 -23.05 -17.57 9.33
C THR A 329 -23.50 -16.27 9.99
N THR A 330 -22.56 -15.35 10.26
CA THR A 330 -22.81 -14.08 10.95
C THR A 330 -22.68 -12.87 10.03
N LEU A 331 -22.64 -13.08 8.71
CA LEU A 331 -22.51 -12.00 7.73
C LEU A 331 -23.77 -11.13 7.69
N ASP A 332 -23.54 -9.83 7.66
CA ASP A 332 -24.59 -8.81 7.61
C ASP A 332 -24.89 -8.45 6.16
N TYR A 333 -25.56 -9.36 5.46
CA TYR A 333 -26.01 -9.19 4.09
C TYR A 333 -27.36 -9.88 3.87
N PRO A 334 -28.34 -9.26 3.19
CA PRO A 334 -29.73 -9.76 3.18
C PRO A 334 -29.97 -11.01 2.35
N ASP A 335 -29.28 -11.20 1.23
CA ASP A 335 -29.55 -12.32 0.30
C ASP A 335 -28.26 -13.01 -0.14
N TYR A 336 -27.83 -13.99 0.63
CA TYR A 336 -26.67 -14.82 0.30
C TYR A 336 -26.93 -16.30 0.65
N GLU A 337 -26.13 -17.17 0.04
CA GLU A 337 -26.02 -18.59 0.40
C GLU A 337 -24.54 -18.96 0.60
N VAL A 338 -24.28 -19.98 1.39
CA VAL A 338 -22.93 -20.52 1.60
C VAL A 338 -22.87 -21.96 1.09
N LEU A 339 -21.89 -22.24 0.23
CA LEU A 339 -21.59 -23.55 -0.33
C LEU A 339 -20.18 -23.98 0.08
N VAL A 340 -20.07 -25.16 0.64
CA VAL A 340 -18.81 -25.84 0.92
C VAL A 340 -18.60 -26.95 -0.10
N VAL A 341 -17.59 -26.81 -0.96
CA VAL A 341 -17.19 -27.84 -1.90
C VAL A 341 -16.10 -28.69 -1.25
N ASN A 342 -16.47 -29.87 -0.83
CA ASN A 342 -15.57 -30.86 -0.22
C ASN A 342 -14.88 -31.65 -1.33
N ASP A 343 -13.64 -31.35 -1.64
CA ASP A 343 -12.83 -31.93 -2.71
C ASP A 343 -12.22 -33.29 -2.30
N GLY A 344 -13.06 -34.22 -1.87
CA GLY A 344 -12.65 -35.60 -1.52
C GLY A 344 -11.84 -35.70 -0.22
N SER A 345 -12.18 -34.89 0.78
CA SER A 345 -11.54 -34.98 2.09
C SER A 345 -11.85 -36.26 2.82
N ASP A 346 -10.86 -36.87 3.44
CA ASP A 346 -10.93 -38.04 4.28
C ASP A 346 -10.84 -37.71 5.79
N ASP A 347 -10.96 -36.42 6.14
CA ASP A 347 -10.99 -35.88 7.49
C ASP A 347 -12.43 -35.51 7.93
N ARG A 348 -12.57 -34.78 9.03
CA ARG A 348 -13.85 -34.43 9.65
C ARG A 348 -14.64 -33.31 8.94
N VAL A 349 -14.29 -32.90 7.71
CA VAL A 349 -14.96 -31.81 6.98
C VAL A 349 -16.48 -32.00 6.94
N SER A 350 -16.97 -33.19 6.51
CA SER A 350 -18.40 -33.43 6.41
C SER A 350 -19.12 -33.43 7.76
N GLU A 351 -18.46 -33.90 8.83
CA GLU A 351 -19.00 -33.84 10.19
C GLU A 351 -19.16 -32.39 10.65
N ILE A 352 -18.18 -31.55 10.36
CA ILE A 352 -18.22 -30.12 10.70
C ILE A 352 -19.33 -29.42 9.92
N VAL A 353 -19.38 -29.56 8.60
CA VAL A 353 -20.41 -28.89 7.78
C VAL A 353 -21.84 -29.32 8.19
N ALA A 354 -22.03 -30.57 8.58
CA ALA A 354 -23.32 -31.05 9.04
C ALA A 354 -23.84 -30.41 10.34
N THR A 355 -23.03 -29.64 11.05
CA THR A 355 -23.45 -28.84 12.22
C THR A 355 -24.10 -27.51 11.87
N TYR A 356 -24.09 -27.11 10.60
CA TYR A 356 -24.61 -25.82 10.11
C TYR A 356 -25.82 -26.04 9.17
N ASP A 357 -27.02 -25.72 9.63
CA ASP A 357 -28.26 -25.91 8.85
C ASP A 357 -28.33 -25.00 7.62
N SER A 358 -27.67 -23.84 7.65
CA SER A 358 -27.68 -22.82 6.58
C SER A 358 -26.62 -23.05 5.49
N ILE A 359 -25.73 -24.06 5.67
CA ILE A 359 -24.60 -24.31 4.78
C ILE A 359 -24.82 -25.57 3.97
N ARG A 360 -24.65 -25.50 2.66
CA ARG A 360 -24.82 -26.63 1.76
C ARG A 360 -23.48 -27.26 1.40
N GLU A 361 -23.29 -28.55 1.73
CA GLU A 361 -22.11 -29.30 1.31
C GLU A 361 -22.30 -29.91 -0.09
N ILE A 362 -21.26 -29.81 -0.92
CA ILE A 362 -21.13 -30.46 -2.22
C ILE A 362 -19.90 -31.36 -2.16
N LYS A 363 -20.16 -32.70 -2.14
CA LYS A 363 -19.06 -33.71 -2.11
C LYS A 363 -18.66 -34.11 -3.51
N ILE A 364 -17.37 -34.04 -3.80
CA ILE A 364 -16.80 -34.48 -5.07
C ILE A 364 -15.58 -35.38 -4.82
N ASP A 365 -15.16 -36.12 -5.83
CA ASP A 365 -13.86 -36.78 -5.83
C ASP A 365 -12.74 -35.71 -5.89
N HIS A 366 -11.56 -36.03 -5.37
CA HIS A 366 -10.45 -35.09 -5.35
C HIS A 366 -9.96 -34.69 -6.77
N VAL A 367 -10.36 -33.52 -7.24
CA VAL A 367 -10.11 -32.98 -8.59
C VAL A 367 -9.24 -31.72 -8.60
N GLY A 368 -8.93 -31.16 -7.43
CA GLY A 368 -8.11 -29.96 -7.24
C GLY A 368 -8.91 -28.66 -7.24
N LEU A 369 -8.27 -27.59 -6.72
CA LEU A 369 -8.89 -26.33 -6.35
C LEU A 369 -9.70 -25.67 -7.48
N SER A 370 -9.12 -25.53 -8.67
CA SER A 370 -9.81 -24.88 -9.81
C SER A 370 -11.06 -25.62 -10.25
N ALA A 371 -11.02 -26.95 -10.26
CA ALA A 371 -12.18 -27.76 -10.62
C ALA A 371 -13.24 -27.71 -9.51
N ALA A 372 -12.84 -27.74 -8.25
CA ALA A 372 -13.74 -27.57 -7.12
C ALA A 372 -14.45 -26.20 -7.14
N ARG A 373 -13.74 -25.09 -7.42
CA ARG A 373 -14.34 -23.77 -7.60
C ARG A 373 -15.36 -23.73 -8.74
N ASN A 374 -15.07 -24.39 -9.86
CA ASN A 374 -16.02 -24.50 -10.98
C ASN A 374 -17.27 -25.30 -10.62
N VAL A 375 -17.13 -26.37 -9.83
CA VAL A 375 -18.29 -27.14 -9.32
C VAL A 375 -19.13 -26.27 -8.41
N GLY A 376 -18.49 -25.50 -7.49
CA GLY A 376 -19.20 -24.56 -6.62
C GLY A 376 -19.99 -23.54 -7.41
N ALA A 377 -19.39 -22.92 -8.43
CA ALA A 377 -20.07 -21.96 -9.31
C ALA A 377 -21.27 -22.56 -10.05
N LYS A 378 -21.15 -23.81 -10.53
CA LYS A 378 -22.24 -24.51 -11.21
C LYS A 378 -23.46 -24.76 -10.30
N GLU A 379 -23.19 -25.02 -9.04
CA GLU A 379 -24.24 -25.34 -8.02
C GLU A 379 -24.77 -24.06 -7.33
N ALA A 380 -24.09 -22.93 -7.47
CA ALA A 380 -24.44 -21.65 -6.89
C ALA A 380 -25.70 -21.06 -7.55
N LYS A 381 -26.49 -20.29 -6.77
CA LYS A 381 -27.75 -19.67 -7.22
C LYS A 381 -27.65 -18.14 -7.30
N GLY A 382 -26.56 -17.55 -6.78
CA GLY A 382 -26.33 -16.12 -6.75
C GLY A 382 -25.97 -15.53 -8.13
N GLU A 383 -26.12 -14.25 -8.26
CA GLU A 383 -25.72 -13.46 -9.43
C GLU A 383 -24.22 -13.18 -9.42
N VAL A 384 -23.62 -13.19 -8.23
CA VAL A 384 -22.19 -13.01 -8.00
C VAL A 384 -21.68 -14.19 -7.17
N PHE A 385 -20.58 -14.80 -7.62
CA PHE A 385 -19.88 -15.84 -6.89
C PHE A 385 -18.76 -15.21 -6.07
N VAL A 386 -18.74 -15.46 -4.76
CA VAL A 386 -17.76 -14.93 -3.82
C VAL A 386 -16.90 -16.07 -3.30
N TYR A 387 -15.64 -16.13 -3.68
CA TYR A 387 -14.72 -17.19 -3.29
C TYR A 387 -13.93 -16.80 -2.05
N THR A 388 -13.86 -17.73 -1.11
CA THR A 388 -12.93 -17.67 0.04
C THR A 388 -12.35 -19.06 0.30
N ASP A 389 -11.24 -19.12 1.05
CA ASP A 389 -10.58 -20.39 1.40
C ASP A 389 -11.02 -20.84 2.80
N ASP A 390 -10.85 -22.12 3.11
CA ASP A 390 -11.24 -22.76 4.38
C ASP A 390 -10.38 -22.34 5.59
N ASP A 391 -9.34 -21.56 5.36
CA ASP A 391 -8.47 -20.94 6.35
C ASP A 391 -8.63 -19.39 6.42
N CYS A 392 -9.83 -18.90 6.02
CA CYS A 392 -10.22 -17.50 6.08
C CYS A 392 -11.33 -17.24 7.08
N ILE A 393 -11.36 -16.03 7.66
CA ILE A 393 -12.41 -15.54 8.56
C ILE A 393 -12.91 -14.23 7.96
N ALA A 394 -14.21 -14.11 7.72
CA ALA A 394 -14.83 -12.92 7.17
C ALA A 394 -15.27 -11.95 8.27
N GLU A 395 -15.16 -10.64 8.02
CA GLU A 395 -15.84 -9.64 8.85
C GLU A 395 -17.34 -9.60 8.52
N ALA A 396 -18.17 -9.22 9.48
CA ALA A 396 -19.63 -9.26 9.33
C ALA A 396 -20.13 -8.46 8.11
N ASP A 397 -19.47 -7.36 7.77
CA ASP A 397 -19.80 -6.45 6.67
C ASP A 397 -19.03 -6.73 5.35
N TRP A 398 -18.31 -7.86 5.28
CA TRP A 398 -17.50 -8.20 4.11
C TRP A 398 -18.32 -8.23 2.81
N LEU A 399 -19.49 -8.86 2.81
CA LEU A 399 -20.35 -8.95 1.62
C LEU A 399 -20.95 -7.58 1.25
N THR A 400 -21.21 -6.72 2.23
CA THR A 400 -21.65 -5.34 2.00
C THR A 400 -20.65 -4.57 1.15
N TRP A 401 -19.35 -4.63 1.50
CA TRP A 401 -18.30 -4.00 0.72
C TRP A 401 -18.05 -4.64 -0.65
N ILE A 402 -18.29 -5.93 -0.78
CA ILE A 402 -18.24 -6.60 -2.09
C ILE A 402 -19.39 -6.14 -2.97
N ALA A 403 -20.63 -6.15 -2.46
CA ALA A 403 -21.83 -5.75 -3.18
C ALA A 403 -21.78 -4.28 -3.62
N LYS A 404 -21.32 -3.38 -2.73
CA LYS A 404 -21.11 -1.96 -3.02
C LYS A 404 -20.33 -1.74 -4.31
N GLN A 405 -19.21 -2.46 -4.50
CA GLN A 405 -18.38 -2.30 -5.69
C GLN A 405 -19.17 -2.63 -6.99
N PHE A 406 -19.99 -3.68 -6.96
CA PHE A 406 -20.81 -4.05 -8.13
C PHE A 406 -22.02 -3.14 -8.37
N LEU A 407 -22.54 -2.51 -7.29
CA LEU A 407 -23.63 -1.53 -7.40
C LEU A 407 -23.14 -0.20 -7.99
N GLU A 408 -21.95 0.24 -7.57
CA GLU A 408 -21.38 1.50 -8.04
C GLU A 408 -20.81 1.43 -9.46
N ASP A 409 -20.33 0.24 -9.87
CA ASP A 409 -19.72 0.07 -11.18
C ASP A 409 -20.21 -1.20 -11.90
N PRO A 410 -21.13 -1.04 -12.87
CA PRO A 410 -21.63 -2.15 -13.68
C PRO A 410 -20.57 -2.81 -14.58
N GLU A 411 -19.50 -2.13 -14.93
CA GLU A 411 -18.41 -2.65 -15.79
C GLU A 411 -17.45 -3.62 -15.06
N LEU A 412 -17.58 -3.73 -13.75
CA LEU A 412 -16.78 -4.66 -13.00
C LEU A 412 -17.15 -6.11 -13.28
N GLY A 413 -16.19 -6.87 -13.79
CA GLY A 413 -16.30 -8.33 -13.90
C GLY A 413 -16.02 -9.04 -12.59
N CYS A 414 -15.05 -8.52 -11.83
CA CYS A 414 -14.66 -9.03 -10.51
C CYS A 414 -14.54 -7.90 -9.50
N ALA A 415 -14.65 -8.25 -8.20
CA ALA A 415 -14.40 -7.36 -7.08
C ALA A 415 -13.70 -8.11 -5.94
N GLY A 416 -13.05 -7.39 -5.05
CA GLY A 416 -12.38 -7.98 -3.89
C GLY A 416 -11.75 -6.93 -2.98
N GLY A 417 -10.91 -7.41 -2.07
CA GLY A 417 -10.20 -6.58 -1.12
C GLY A 417 -8.93 -7.25 -0.60
N PRO A 418 -8.30 -6.68 0.43
CA PRO A 418 -7.10 -7.25 1.02
C PRO A 418 -7.38 -8.51 1.82
N ASN A 419 -6.38 -9.37 1.96
CA ASN A 419 -6.37 -10.46 2.92
C ASN A 419 -5.31 -10.18 4.00
N ILE A 420 -5.74 -10.13 5.23
CA ILE A 420 -4.95 -9.71 6.39
C ILE A 420 -4.64 -10.96 7.25
N PRO A 421 -3.38 -11.22 7.62
CA PRO A 421 -3.09 -12.32 8.53
C PRO A 421 -3.65 -12.01 9.93
N PRO A 422 -4.25 -12.97 10.62
CA PRO A 422 -4.54 -12.85 12.06
C PRO A 422 -3.27 -12.60 12.87
N ALA A 423 -3.44 -12.11 14.11
CA ALA A 423 -2.33 -11.95 15.03
C ALA A 423 -1.56 -13.27 15.21
N PRO A 424 -0.22 -13.25 15.22
CA PRO A 424 0.56 -14.46 15.38
C PRO A 424 0.47 -14.98 16.83
N GLU A 425 0.37 -16.29 16.97
CA GLU A 425 0.35 -16.99 18.25
C GLU A 425 1.75 -17.43 18.71
N SER A 426 2.75 -17.27 17.87
CA SER A 426 4.12 -17.68 18.16
C SER A 426 5.16 -16.88 17.38
N GLU A 427 6.38 -16.81 17.89
CA GLU A 427 7.53 -16.19 17.24
C GLU A 427 7.73 -16.67 15.79
N MET A 428 7.57 -17.96 15.53
CA MET A 428 7.80 -18.52 14.21
C MET A 428 6.69 -18.11 13.26
N GLN A 429 5.45 -18.06 13.71
CA GLN A 429 4.31 -17.59 12.93
C GLN A 429 4.48 -16.10 12.57
N ALA A 430 4.86 -15.25 13.52
CA ALA A 430 5.17 -13.85 13.27
C ALA A 430 6.26 -13.66 12.19
N ARG A 431 7.31 -14.49 12.24
CA ARG A 431 8.38 -14.46 11.23
C ARG A 431 7.90 -14.90 9.85
N ILE A 432 7.01 -15.88 9.77
CA ILE A 432 6.45 -16.36 8.49
C ILE A 432 5.46 -15.36 7.91
N ILE A 433 4.62 -14.75 8.74
CA ILE A 433 3.71 -13.67 8.34
C ILE A 433 4.49 -12.51 7.73
N ALA A 434 5.60 -12.14 8.36
CA ALA A 434 6.48 -11.08 7.88
C ALA A 434 7.34 -11.48 6.67
N ALA A 435 7.41 -12.77 6.30
CA ALA A 435 8.19 -13.24 5.17
C ALA A 435 7.50 -12.92 3.83
N PRO A 436 8.25 -12.69 2.73
CA PRO A 436 7.66 -12.35 1.43
C PRO A 436 6.97 -13.55 0.76
N GLY A 437 6.03 -13.25 -0.16
CA GLY A 437 5.43 -14.26 -1.04
C GLY A 437 4.19 -14.92 -0.47
N GLY A 438 3.47 -14.25 0.44
CA GLY A 438 2.08 -14.56 0.74
C GLY A 438 1.16 -14.17 -0.42
N PRO A 439 -0.12 -14.58 -0.41
CA PRO A 439 -1.10 -14.12 -1.39
C PRO A 439 -1.25 -12.60 -1.26
N SER A 440 -1.20 -11.92 -2.40
CA SER A 440 -1.23 -10.45 -2.46
C SER A 440 -1.97 -10.01 -3.71
N HIS A 441 -2.82 -9.03 -3.57
CA HIS A 441 -3.43 -8.33 -4.70
C HIS A 441 -2.38 -7.49 -5.45
N VAL A 442 -2.68 -7.16 -6.70
CA VAL A 442 -1.90 -6.26 -7.53
C VAL A 442 -2.84 -5.16 -8.03
N LEU A 443 -2.54 -3.90 -7.73
CA LEU A 443 -3.39 -2.78 -8.06
C LEU A 443 -2.87 -1.99 -9.26
N ILE A 444 -3.79 -1.62 -10.16
CA ILE A 444 -3.55 -0.70 -11.28
C ILE A 444 -3.75 0.75 -10.81
N SER A 445 -4.80 0.98 -10.02
CA SER A 445 -5.10 2.25 -9.35
C SER A 445 -5.46 1.99 -7.88
N ASP A 446 -5.87 3.01 -7.16
CA ASP A 446 -6.24 2.88 -5.74
C ASP A 446 -7.53 2.05 -5.53
N THR A 447 -8.36 1.90 -6.58
CA THR A 447 -9.64 1.17 -6.56
C THR A 447 -9.76 0.09 -7.63
N ARG A 448 -8.71 -0.14 -8.45
CA ARG A 448 -8.72 -1.14 -9.53
C ARG A 448 -7.55 -2.09 -9.39
N ALA A 449 -7.83 -3.37 -9.55
CA ALA A 449 -6.84 -4.44 -9.46
C ALA A 449 -6.44 -5.00 -10.84
N GLU A 450 -5.24 -5.55 -10.94
CA GLU A 450 -4.81 -6.46 -12.00
C GLU A 450 -4.91 -7.92 -11.55
N HIS A 451 -4.90 -8.14 -10.23
CA HIS A 451 -5.01 -9.45 -9.63
C HIS A 451 -5.64 -9.37 -8.24
N LEU A 452 -6.60 -10.21 -8.00
CA LEU A 452 -7.23 -10.48 -6.71
C LEU A 452 -6.88 -11.91 -6.29
N PRO A 453 -6.43 -12.16 -5.05
CA PRO A 453 -6.22 -13.53 -4.57
C PRO A 453 -7.54 -14.28 -4.46
N GLY A 454 -7.52 -15.56 -4.85
CA GLY A 454 -8.70 -16.40 -4.86
C GLY A 454 -9.36 -16.65 -3.50
N CYS A 455 -8.70 -16.25 -2.41
CA CYS A 455 -9.28 -16.28 -1.07
C CYS A 455 -10.18 -15.07 -0.76
N ASN A 456 -10.14 -14.01 -1.59
CA ASN A 456 -11.00 -12.83 -1.45
C ASN A 456 -11.30 -12.27 -2.85
N MET A 457 -12.12 -13.01 -3.61
CA MET A 457 -12.47 -12.69 -4.98
C MET A 457 -13.95 -12.94 -5.22
N ALA A 458 -14.64 -11.93 -5.71
CA ALA A 458 -16.01 -12.04 -6.20
C ALA A 458 -16.04 -11.86 -7.73
N VAL A 459 -16.94 -12.53 -8.42
CA VAL A 459 -17.09 -12.47 -9.88
C VAL A 459 -18.55 -12.53 -10.27
N ARG A 460 -18.99 -11.73 -11.23
CA ARG A 460 -20.33 -11.83 -11.83
C ARG A 460 -20.48 -13.18 -12.52
N ARG A 461 -21.65 -13.81 -12.37
CA ARG A 461 -21.96 -15.09 -13.01
C ARG A 461 -21.74 -15.04 -14.53
N GLU A 462 -22.27 -14.01 -15.18
CA GLU A 462 -22.15 -13.84 -16.64
C GLU A 462 -20.69 -13.77 -17.10
N VAL A 463 -19.84 -13.02 -16.37
CA VAL A 463 -18.41 -12.92 -16.68
C VAL A 463 -17.69 -14.24 -16.42
N PHE A 464 -18.05 -14.94 -15.36
CA PHE A 464 -17.50 -16.26 -15.06
C PHE A 464 -17.80 -17.27 -16.17
N GLU A 465 -19.03 -17.27 -16.66
CA GLU A 465 -19.47 -18.15 -17.73
C GLU A 465 -18.81 -17.78 -19.07
N GLU A 466 -18.70 -16.49 -19.39
CA GLU A 466 -18.07 -15.98 -20.62
C GLU A 466 -16.60 -16.36 -20.70
N VAL A 467 -15.83 -16.16 -19.61
CA VAL A 467 -14.41 -16.52 -19.62
C VAL A 467 -14.15 -18.00 -19.42
N GLY A 468 -15.20 -18.82 -19.17
CA GLY A 468 -15.13 -20.28 -19.07
C GLY A 468 -14.61 -20.79 -17.72
N GLY A 469 -14.80 -20.03 -16.64
CA GLY A 469 -14.44 -20.41 -15.27
C GLY A 469 -12.93 -20.54 -15.02
N PHE A 470 -12.57 -21.16 -13.91
CA PHE A 470 -11.16 -21.43 -13.55
C PHE A 470 -10.59 -22.57 -14.44
N ASN A 471 -9.32 -22.44 -14.81
CA ASN A 471 -8.67 -23.44 -15.65
C ASN A 471 -8.21 -24.66 -14.82
N PRO A 472 -8.77 -25.89 -15.07
CA PRO A 472 -8.48 -27.06 -14.26
C PRO A 472 -7.04 -27.56 -14.26
N ILE A 473 -6.18 -27.05 -15.16
CA ILE A 473 -4.76 -27.40 -15.12
C ILE A 473 -4.06 -26.90 -13.85
N PHE A 474 -4.60 -25.85 -13.20
CA PHE A 474 -4.08 -25.30 -11.96
C PHE A 474 -4.70 -26.08 -10.77
N TRP A 475 -3.93 -26.99 -10.23
CA TRP A 475 -4.39 -27.88 -9.18
C TRP A 475 -4.49 -27.24 -7.80
N ALA A 476 -3.63 -26.29 -7.48
CA ALA A 476 -3.54 -25.74 -6.12
C ALA A 476 -3.07 -24.26 -6.05
N ALA A 477 -2.65 -23.65 -7.13
CA ALA A 477 -2.22 -22.25 -7.15
C ALA A 477 -2.07 -21.75 -8.59
N GLY A 478 -2.26 -20.43 -8.81
CA GLY A 478 -2.10 -19.73 -10.07
C GLY A 478 -3.36 -19.66 -10.92
N ASP A 479 -4.41 -20.30 -10.48
CA ASP A 479 -5.75 -20.26 -11.06
C ASP A 479 -6.38 -18.88 -10.96
N ASP A 480 -6.20 -18.20 -9.82
CA ASP A 480 -6.61 -16.83 -9.58
C ASP A 480 -5.91 -15.84 -10.51
N VAL A 481 -4.61 -15.99 -10.72
CA VAL A 481 -3.83 -15.18 -11.65
C VAL A 481 -4.28 -15.39 -13.10
N ASP A 482 -4.43 -16.64 -13.53
CA ASP A 482 -4.94 -16.99 -14.85
C ASP A 482 -6.34 -16.43 -15.08
N PHE A 483 -7.22 -16.59 -14.11
CA PHE A 483 -8.60 -16.13 -14.16
C PHE A 483 -8.69 -14.60 -14.26
N CYS A 484 -8.02 -13.86 -13.38
CA CYS A 484 -7.99 -12.40 -13.43
C CYS A 484 -7.46 -11.87 -14.77
N TRP A 485 -6.41 -12.47 -15.31
CA TRP A 485 -5.88 -12.05 -16.60
C TRP A 485 -6.83 -12.34 -17.76
N ARG A 486 -7.59 -13.45 -17.74
CA ARG A 486 -8.62 -13.73 -18.77
C ARG A 486 -9.81 -12.78 -18.66
N VAL A 487 -10.24 -12.40 -17.45
CA VAL A 487 -11.28 -11.39 -17.23
C VAL A 487 -10.86 -10.04 -17.81
N LEU A 488 -9.63 -9.59 -17.53
CA LEU A 488 -9.07 -8.36 -18.12
C LEU A 488 -8.90 -8.45 -19.65
N GLU A 489 -8.54 -9.62 -20.19
CA GLU A 489 -8.42 -9.84 -21.63
C GLU A 489 -9.78 -9.88 -22.33
N ALA A 490 -10.86 -10.22 -21.63
CA ALA A 490 -12.23 -10.12 -22.09
C ALA A 490 -12.79 -8.67 -22.07
N GLY A 491 -12.05 -7.72 -21.46
CA GLY A 491 -12.40 -6.30 -21.46
C GLY A 491 -13.06 -5.81 -20.17
N TYR A 492 -13.25 -6.66 -19.19
CA TYR A 492 -13.80 -6.29 -17.89
C TYR A 492 -12.74 -5.73 -16.94
N GLU A 493 -13.17 -5.00 -15.93
CA GLU A 493 -12.32 -4.48 -14.85
C GLU A 493 -12.43 -5.31 -13.57
N LEU A 494 -11.41 -5.21 -12.70
CA LEU A 494 -11.40 -5.80 -11.37
C LEU A 494 -11.44 -4.68 -10.33
N GLY A 495 -12.52 -4.61 -9.55
CA GLY A 495 -12.67 -3.68 -8.44
C GLY A 495 -11.82 -4.08 -7.23
N PHE A 496 -11.43 -3.10 -6.47
CA PHE A 496 -10.73 -3.28 -5.19
C PHE A 496 -11.21 -2.26 -4.17
N HIS A 497 -11.64 -2.78 -3.01
CA HIS A 497 -12.04 -1.93 -1.89
C HIS A 497 -11.30 -2.35 -0.62
N ALA A 498 -10.65 -1.40 0.05
CA ALA A 498 -9.79 -1.70 1.19
C ALA A 498 -10.55 -2.22 2.43
N ALA A 499 -11.85 -1.88 2.56
CA ALA A 499 -12.70 -2.37 3.63
C ALA A 499 -13.28 -3.77 3.36
N ALA A 500 -13.28 -4.25 2.11
CA ALA A 500 -13.69 -5.60 1.77
C ALA A 500 -12.60 -6.62 2.13
N PHE A 501 -12.09 -6.59 3.34
CA PHE A 501 -11.00 -7.47 3.75
C PHE A 501 -11.50 -8.73 4.44
N ILE A 502 -10.66 -9.76 4.41
CA ILE A 502 -10.82 -10.98 5.19
C ILE A 502 -9.54 -11.26 5.97
N TRP A 503 -9.69 -11.95 7.08
CA TRP A 503 -8.57 -12.55 7.78
C TRP A 503 -8.18 -13.85 7.06
N HIS A 504 -6.87 -14.08 6.86
CA HIS A 504 -6.39 -15.28 6.18
C HIS A 504 -5.18 -15.84 6.91
N HIS A 505 -5.32 -17.02 7.48
CA HIS A 505 -4.25 -17.71 8.18
C HIS A 505 -3.05 -17.97 7.27
N ARG A 506 -1.87 -17.57 7.72
CA ARG A 506 -0.62 -17.87 7.03
C ARG A 506 -0.09 -19.24 7.45
N ARG A 507 0.81 -19.80 6.67
CA ARG A 507 1.44 -21.07 7.05
C ARG A 507 2.22 -20.92 8.35
N PHE A 508 2.09 -21.90 9.25
CA PHE A 508 2.64 -21.80 10.62
C PHE A 508 4.08 -22.28 10.73
N THR A 509 4.63 -23.00 9.76
CA THR A 509 5.97 -23.58 9.82
C THR A 509 6.82 -23.19 8.61
N PRO A 510 8.16 -23.08 8.76
CA PRO A 510 9.06 -22.81 7.64
C PRO A 510 8.95 -23.85 6.53
N ARG A 511 8.74 -25.13 6.88
CA ARG A 511 8.57 -26.22 5.89
C ARG A 511 7.30 -26.01 5.05
N ALA A 512 6.18 -25.67 5.68
CA ALA A 512 4.93 -25.41 4.97
C ALA A 512 5.04 -24.17 4.09
N TYR A 513 5.66 -23.09 4.60
CA TYR A 513 5.94 -21.88 3.85
C TYR A 513 6.82 -22.16 2.61
N LEU A 514 7.93 -22.88 2.75
CA LEU A 514 8.80 -23.20 1.61
C LEU A 514 8.12 -24.13 0.60
N LYS A 515 7.26 -25.08 1.07
CA LYS A 515 6.42 -25.91 0.19
C LYS A 515 5.46 -25.04 -0.62
N GLN A 516 4.86 -24.02 -0.02
CA GLN A 516 3.99 -23.06 -0.71
C GLN A 516 4.77 -22.28 -1.78
N GLN A 517 6.00 -21.81 -1.48
CA GLN A 517 6.83 -21.10 -2.46
C GLN A 517 7.22 -21.99 -3.65
N ILE A 518 7.43 -23.29 -3.42
CA ILE A 518 7.62 -24.27 -4.48
C ILE A 518 6.36 -24.41 -5.35
N GLY A 519 5.17 -24.42 -4.71
CA GLY A 519 3.86 -24.40 -5.38
C GLY A 519 3.71 -23.21 -6.32
N TYR A 520 4.01 -22.01 -5.83
CA TYR A 520 3.97 -20.78 -6.64
C TYR A 520 4.99 -20.81 -7.81
N GLY A 521 6.18 -21.35 -7.60
CA GLY A 521 7.14 -21.55 -8.70
C GLY A 521 6.64 -22.50 -9.79
N LYS A 522 5.85 -23.54 -9.43
CA LYS A 522 5.18 -24.44 -10.38
C LYS A 522 4.06 -23.72 -11.13
N ALA A 523 3.23 -22.97 -10.42
CA ALA A 523 2.16 -22.19 -11.01
C ALA A 523 2.67 -21.17 -12.04
N GLU A 524 3.72 -20.41 -11.69
CA GLU A 524 4.36 -19.47 -12.62
C GLU A 524 4.91 -20.17 -13.88
N ALA A 525 5.44 -21.38 -13.75
CA ALA A 525 5.90 -22.17 -14.90
C ALA A 525 4.73 -22.61 -15.82
N MET A 526 3.54 -22.83 -15.26
CA MET A 526 2.32 -23.20 -16.02
C MET A 526 1.67 -21.97 -16.66
N LEU A 527 1.69 -20.81 -15.99
CA LEU A 527 1.21 -19.54 -16.54
C LEU A 527 2.03 -19.04 -17.72
N LEU A 528 3.33 -19.34 -17.77
CA LEU A 528 4.24 -18.87 -18.81
C LEU A 528 3.79 -19.19 -20.26
N PRO A 529 3.39 -20.42 -20.62
CA PRO A 529 2.93 -20.72 -21.97
C PRO A 529 1.53 -20.16 -22.29
N LEU A 530 0.68 -19.94 -21.28
CA LEU A 530 -0.67 -19.41 -21.44
C LEU A 530 -0.65 -17.89 -21.66
N HIS A 531 0.18 -17.19 -20.89
CA HIS A 531 0.27 -15.73 -20.84
C HIS A 531 1.68 -15.25 -21.17
N SER A 532 2.28 -15.71 -22.27
CA SER A 532 3.68 -15.45 -22.62
C SER A 532 4.04 -13.95 -22.70
N LYS A 533 3.09 -13.08 -23.05
CA LYS A 533 3.26 -11.63 -23.09
C LYS A 533 3.47 -11.02 -21.71
N ARG A 534 2.99 -11.67 -20.65
CA ARG A 534 3.07 -11.23 -19.24
C ARG A 534 4.29 -11.78 -18.51
N PHE A 535 5.26 -12.36 -19.23
CA PHE A 535 6.49 -12.89 -18.64
C PHE A 535 7.74 -12.30 -19.31
N ARG A 536 8.79 -12.12 -18.52
CA ARG A 536 10.11 -11.67 -19.00
C ARG A 536 11.04 -12.86 -19.22
N GLY A 537 12.11 -12.67 -20.01
CA GLY A 537 13.01 -13.73 -20.48
C GLY A 537 13.65 -14.66 -19.44
N LEU A 538 13.66 -14.31 -18.16
CA LEU A 538 14.05 -15.19 -17.05
C LEU A 538 12.83 -15.71 -16.26
N GLY A 539 11.64 -15.62 -16.83
CA GLY A 539 10.44 -16.23 -16.31
C GLY A 539 9.76 -15.54 -15.13
N GLY A 540 10.02 -14.26 -14.87
CA GLY A 540 9.27 -13.48 -13.89
C GLY A 540 8.02 -12.85 -14.51
N ALA A 541 6.86 -12.95 -13.85
CA ALA A 541 5.66 -12.25 -14.28
C ALA A 541 5.89 -10.73 -14.31
N VAL A 542 5.29 -10.07 -15.30
CA VAL A 542 5.28 -8.62 -15.46
C VAL A 542 3.88 -8.16 -15.14
N TRP A 543 3.75 -7.42 -14.08
CA TRP A 543 2.52 -6.75 -13.69
C TRP A 543 2.50 -5.35 -14.30
N SER A 544 1.38 -4.93 -14.82
CA SER A 544 1.10 -3.53 -15.20
C SER A 544 0.87 -2.71 -13.94
N GLY A 545 0.19 -3.30 -12.99
CA GLY A 545 -0.07 -2.76 -11.68
C GLY A 545 1.09 -2.91 -10.69
N HIS A 546 0.84 -2.51 -9.46
CA HIS A 546 1.80 -2.47 -8.36
C HIS A 546 1.39 -3.39 -7.22
N VAL A 547 2.36 -4.10 -6.65
CA VAL A 547 2.16 -4.91 -5.44
C VAL A 547 2.47 -4.03 -4.22
N TYR A 548 1.46 -3.79 -3.40
CA TYR A 548 1.65 -3.19 -2.09
C TYR A 548 2.27 -4.23 -1.15
N THR A 549 3.57 -4.15 -0.96
CA THR A 549 4.23 -4.95 0.07
C THR A 549 5.10 -4.07 0.95
N PRO A 550 5.00 -4.19 2.28
CA PRO A 550 5.87 -3.47 3.23
C PRO A 550 7.36 -3.79 3.02
N GLN A 551 7.64 -4.88 2.32
CA GLN A 551 8.98 -5.45 2.12
C GLN A 551 9.69 -4.99 0.86
N ALA A 552 9.02 -4.26 -0.03
CA ALA A 552 9.63 -3.86 -1.28
C ALA A 552 10.82 -2.90 -1.06
N PRO A 553 11.99 -3.18 -1.65
CA PRO A 553 13.15 -2.32 -1.51
C PRO A 553 13.06 -1.15 -2.49
N GLY A 554 12.65 -0.01 -2.03
CA GLY A 554 12.68 1.17 -2.86
C GLY A 554 11.95 2.29 -2.16
N GLY A 555 12.45 3.52 -2.23
CA GLY A 555 11.62 4.66 -1.91
C GLY A 555 10.49 4.68 -2.92
N GLY A 556 9.25 4.63 -2.46
CA GLY A 556 8.10 4.87 -3.28
C GLY A 556 8.09 6.33 -3.74
N PHE A 557 7.37 6.63 -4.83
CA PHE A 557 7.12 7.99 -5.27
C PHE A 557 5.61 8.19 -5.22
N VAL A 558 5.16 9.24 -4.56
CA VAL A 558 3.78 9.68 -4.54
C VAL A 558 3.59 10.67 -5.69
N TYR A 559 2.60 10.46 -6.50
CA TYR A 559 2.15 11.49 -7.43
C TYR A 559 1.33 12.51 -6.63
N HIS A 560 1.86 13.70 -6.48
CA HIS A 560 1.09 14.83 -6.02
C HIS A 560 0.46 15.49 -7.23
N GLY A 561 -0.80 15.25 -7.45
CA GLY A 561 -1.60 16.05 -8.33
C GLY A 561 -1.58 17.51 -7.88
N HIS A 562 -2.73 18.11 -7.62
CA HIS A 562 -2.88 19.52 -7.23
C HIS A 562 -2.15 19.95 -5.92
N PHE A 563 -1.64 19.01 -5.12
CA PHE A 563 -1.31 19.23 -3.71
C PHE A 563 0.18 19.19 -3.36
N GLY A 564 1.11 19.27 -4.29
CA GLY A 564 2.49 19.23 -3.87
C GLY A 564 3.47 19.91 -4.81
N TYR A 565 4.33 20.73 -4.24
CA TYR A 565 5.51 21.29 -4.89
C TYR A 565 6.68 20.29 -5.01
N GLU A 566 6.51 19.04 -4.57
CA GLU A 566 7.56 18.03 -4.62
C GLU A 566 7.47 17.19 -5.90
N PRO A 567 8.58 16.97 -6.60
CA PRO A 567 8.58 16.11 -7.78
C PRO A 567 8.35 14.65 -7.35
N PHE A 568 7.22 14.13 -7.71
CA PHE A 568 6.84 12.70 -7.73
C PHE A 568 7.44 11.80 -6.64
N GLN A 569 6.65 11.45 -5.67
CA GLN A 569 6.93 10.34 -4.76
C GLN A 569 6.21 9.10 -5.30
N LEU A 570 6.90 7.98 -5.46
CA LEU A 570 6.26 6.70 -5.73
C LEU A 570 5.64 6.16 -4.44
N ILE A 571 4.33 6.12 -4.36
CA ILE A 571 3.59 5.49 -3.28
C ILE A 571 3.85 3.99 -3.27
N TYR A 572 3.97 3.43 -4.47
CA TYR A 572 4.09 1.99 -4.66
C TYR A 572 5.56 1.59 -4.71
N PRO A 573 6.00 0.76 -3.79
CA PRO A 573 7.34 0.22 -3.87
C PRO A 573 7.49 -0.52 -5.19
N ASP A 574 8.58 -0.20 -5.91
CA ASP A 574 8.98 -0.90 -7.12
C ASP A 574 8.81 -2.41 -6.94
N SER A 575 7.86 -3.02 -7.65
CA SER A 575 7.65 -4.46 -7.60
C SER A 575 8.90 -5.18 -8.09
N GLY A 576 9.81 -5.45 -7.17
CA GLY A 576 10.84 -6.48 -7.22
C GLY A 576 11.82 -6.60 -8.40
N SER A 577 11.80 -5.69 -9.37
CA SER A 577 12.70 -5.75 -10.55
C SER A 577 14.08 -5.12 -10.31
N GLY A 578 14.40 -4.81 -9.06
CA GLY A 578 15.70 -4.28 -8.66
C GLY A 578 16.77 -5.36 -8.48
N LEU A 579 17.99 -4.92 -8.16
CA LEU A 579 19.14 -5.79 -7.84
C LEU A 579 18.77 -6.93 -6.88
N GLY A 580 17.81 -6.67 -5.97
CA GLY A 580 17.28 -7.65 -5.04
C GLY A 580 16.58 -8.85 -5.67
N GLY A 581 15.90 -8.67 -6.79
CA GLY A 581 15.29 -9.79 -7.53
C GLY A 581 16.34 -10.67 -8.22
N VAL A 582 17.39 -10.05 -8.77
CA VAL A 582 18.50 -10.76 -9.42
C VAL A 582 19.33 -11.56 -8.41
N VAL A 583 19.66 -10.92 -7.28
CA VAL A 583 20.54 -11.50 -6.24
C VAL A 583 19.90 -12.68 -5.51
N LEU A 584 18.59 -12.74 -5.45
CA LEU A 584 17.85 -13.85 -4.83
C LEU A 584 17.47 -14.94 -5.84
N HIS A 585 17.65 -14.70 -7.13
CA HIS A 585 17.31 -15.64 -8.20
C HIS A 585 18.32 -16.79 -8.28
N VAL A 586 17.86 -18.01 -8.63
CA VAL A 586 18.69 -19.22 -8.70
C VAL A 586 19.92 -19.06 -9.60
N LEU A 587 19.81 -18.33 -10.72
CA LEU A 587 20.94 -18.08 -11.62
C LEU A 587 22.08 -17.28 -10.97
N TRP A 588 21.77 -16.40 -10.03
CA TRP A 588 22.78 -15.73 -9.23
C TRP A 588 23.60 -16.73 -8.42
N TRP A 589 22.94 -17.70 -7.82
CA TRP A 589 23.58 -18.76 -7.05
C TRP A 589 24.41 -19.70 -7.92
N VAL A 590 23.96 -19.98 -9.16
CA VAL A 590 24.80 -20.68 -10.16
C VAL A 590 26.08 -19.88 -10.44
N CYS A 591 25.97 -18.56 -10.61
CA CYS A 591 27.15 -17.70 -10.77
C CYS A 591 28.06 -17.70 -9.52
N VAL A 592 27.50 -17.74 -8.31
CA VAL A 592 28.28 -17.88 -7.07
C VAL A 592 29.05 -19.19 -7.08
N VAL A 593 28.41 -20.31 -7.44
CA VAL A 593 29.06 -21.62 -7.53
C VAL A 593 30.18 -21.60 -8.56
N ILE A 594 29.93 -21.03 -9.74
CA ILE A 594 30.96 -20.90 -10.80
C ILE A 594 32.14 -20.06 -10.30
N ALA A 595 31.88 -18.97 -9.58
CA ALA A 595 32.92 -18.11 -8.99
C ALA A 595 33.74 -18.86 -7.92
N VAL A 596 33.08 -19.65 -7.08
CA VAL A 596 33.71 -20.51 -6.06
C VAL A 596 34.62 -21.54 -6.73
N VAL A 597 34.10 -22.27 -7.73
CA VAL A 597 34.87 -23.24 -8.52
C VAL A 597 36.04 -22.56 -9.23
N GLY A 598 35.81 -21.41 -9.85
CA GLY A 598 36.86 -20.59 -10.46
C GLY A 598 37.96 -20.17 -9.49
N GLY A 599 37.61 -20.00 -8.21
CA GLY A 599 38.54 -19.67 -7.13
C GLY A 599 39.61 -20.72 -6.87
N PHE A 600 39.33 -21.99 -7.18
CA PHE A 600 40.34 -23.06 -7.11
C PHE A 600 41.38 -23.00 -8.26
N PHE A 601 41.05 -22.33 -9.35
CA PHE A 601 41.95 -22.12 -10.49
C PHE A 601 42.62 -20.75 -10.42
N HIS A 602 41.94 -19.74 -9.89
CA HIS A 602 42.47 -18.39 -9.74
C HIS A 602 41.82 -17.67 -8.56
N TRP A 603 42.61 -17.03 -7.70
CA TRP A 603 42.16 -16.39 -6.46
C TRP A 603 41.07 -15.35 -6.63
N SER A 604 41.00 -14.68 -7.80
CA SER A 604 39.93 -13.71 -8.08
C SER A 604 38.52 -14.30 -8.02
N GLY A 605 38.40 -15.60 -8.26
CA GLY A 605 37.12 -16.31 -8.11
C GLY A 605 36.57 -16.25 -6.70
N TRP A 606 37.45 -16.41 -5.69
CA TRP A 606 37.06 -16.25 -4.28
C TRP A 606 36.62 -14.84 -3.95
N LEU A 607 37.28 -13.83 -4.49
CA LEU A 607 36.92 -12.41 -4.30
C LEU A 607 35.57 -12.11 -4.92
N VAL A 608 35.30 -12.59 -6.13
CA VAL A 608 34.00 -12.45 -6.80
C VAL A 608 32.91 -13.15 -6.03
N ALA A 609 33.13 -14.39 -5.61
CA ALA A 609 32.19 -15.15 -4.80
C ALA A 609 31.89 -14.43 -3.47
N GLY A 610 32.92 -13.93 -2.78
CA GLY A 610 32.78 -13.16 -1.56
C GLY A 610 31.96 -11.89 -1.75
N LEU A 611 32.20 -11.12 -2.81
CA LEU A 611 31.42 -9.92 -3.15
C LEU A 611 29.96 -10.27 -3.48
N MET A 612 29.72 -11.34 -4.20
CA MET A 612 28.38 -11.81 -4.52
C MET A 612 27.63 -12.23 -3.26
N LEU A 613 28.24 -13.01 -2.38
CA LEU A 613 27.66 -13.44 -1.10
C LEU A 613 27.41 -12.23 -0.18
N TYR A 614 28.36 -11.30 -0.08
CA TYR A 614 28.16 -10.05 0.67
C TYR A 614 26.99 -9.22 0.12
N THR A 615 26.83 -9.16 -1.19
CA THR A 615 25.71 -8.46 -1.83
C THR A 615 24.38 -9.13 -1.47
N THR A 616 24.33 -10.46 -1.52
CA THR A 616 23.17 -11.26 -1.10
C THR A 616 22.81 -10.97 0.34
N PHE A 617 23.81 -11.04 1.22
CA PHE A 617 23.67 -10.75 2.64
C PHE A 617 23.11 -9.34 2.90
N ARG A 618 23.67 -8.31 2.26
CA ARG A 618 23.20 -6.93 2.40
C ARG A 618 21.75 -6.76 1.95
N VAL A 619 21.39 -7.38 0.82
CA VAL A 619 20.02 -7.32 0.28
C VAL A 619 19.05 -8.02 1.22
N ALA A 620 19.37 -9.24 1.65
CA ALA A 620 18.52 -10.01 2.55
C ALA A 620 18.33 -9.31 3.91
N ARG A 621 19.44 -8.82 4.51
CA ARG A 621 19.39 -8.07 5.77
C ARG A 621 18.56 -6.78 5.67
N LYS A 622 18.72 -6.03 4.55
CA LYS A 622 17.95 -4.79 4.34
C LYS A 622 16.46 -5.08 4.23
N ARG A 623 16.06 -6.16 3.53
CA ARG A 623 14.67 -6.59 3.42
C ARG A 623 14.13 -7.08 4.77
N ALA A 624 14.90 -7.90 5.48
CA ALA A 624 14.52 -8.40 6.78
C ALA A 624 14.32 -7.29 7.82
N LYS A 625 15.15 -6.23 7.80
CA LYS A 625 14.97 -5.06 8.67
C LYS A 625 13.67 -4.27 8.42
N ARG A 626 13.14 -4.35 7.21
CA ARG A 626 11.92 -3.63 6.80
C ARG A 626 10.66 -4.47 6.89
N ALA A 627 10.81 -5.77 7.12
CA ALA A 627 9.69 -6.67 7.25
C ALA A 627 8.86 -6.28 8.50
N PRO A 628 7.52 -6.22 8.37
CA PRO A 628 6.63 -5.88 9.47
C PRO A 628 6.50 -7.08 10.41
N VAL A 629 7.43 -7.22 11.34
CA VAL A 629 7.35 -8.19 12.43
C VAL A 629 6.66 -7.51 13.59
N GLU A 630 5.70 -8.18 14.18
CA GLU A 630 5.10 -7.72 15.42
C GLU A 630 6.16 -7.60 16.51
N ARG A 631 6.03 -6.58 17.34
CA ARG A 631 7.07 -6.14 18.26
C ARG A 631 7.45 -7.16 19.31
N GLU A 632 6.45 -7.81 19.85
CA GLU A 632 6.65 -8.86 20.84
C GLU A 632 7.65 -9.90 20.34
N TYR A 633 7.65 -10.15 19.03
CA TYR A 633 8.48 -11.15 18.36
C TYR A 633 9.66 -10.57 17.58
N ASP A 634 9.84 -9.22 17.59
CA ASP A 634 10.93 -8.57 16.85
C ASP A 634 12.22 -8.59 17.65
N GLY A 635 13.15 -9.41 17.23
CA GLY A 635 14.45 -9.54 17.84
C GLY A 635 15.53 -9.92 16.82
N PHE A 636 16.76 -10.00 17.29
CA PHE A 636 17.92 -10.38 16.46
C PHE A 636 17.70 -11.71 15.73
N ALA A 637 17.20 -12.73 16.44
CA ALA A 637 16.91 -14.04 15.87
C ALA A 637 15.82 -14.00 14.81
N ALA A 638 14.76 -13.18 15.03
CA ALA A 638 13.69 -13.00 14.08
C ALA A 638 14.19 -12.39 12.75
N ARG A 639 14.99 -11.33 12.83
CA ARG A 639 15.56 -10.65 11.66
C ARG A 639 16.52 -11.54 10.86
N TRP A 640 17.27 -12.44 11.51
CA TRP A 640 18.11 -13.40 10.81
C TRP A 640 17.34 -14.55 10.18
N THR A 641 16.31 -15.06 10.88
CA THR A 641 15.40 -16.06 10.31
C THR A 641 14.71 -15.52 9.05
N LEU A 642 14.22 -14.29 9.13
CA LEU A 642 13.62 -13.60 7.97
C LEU A 642 14.61 -13.45 6.81
N ALA A 643 15.85 -13.05 7.08
CA ALA A 643 16.86 -12.96 6.03
C ALA A 643 17.08 -14.32 5.33
N GLY A 644 17.10 -15.41 6.11
CA GLY A 644 17.17 -16.77 5.58
C GLY A 644 15.94 -17.16 4.74
N LEU A 645 14.73 -16.88 5.22
CA LEU A 645 13.49 -17.16 4.49
C LEU A 645 13.41 -16.36 3.18
N ILE A 646 13.84 -15.09 3.18
CA ILE A 646 13.89 -14.24 1.98
C ILE A 646 14.81 -14.83 0.91
N VAL A 647 15.98 -15.33 1.30
CA VAL A 647 16.93 -15.98 0.38
C VAL A 647 16.36 -17.29 -0.14
N ALA A 648 15.85 -18.13 0.76
CA ALA A 648 15.31 -19.45 0.40
C ALA A 648 14.09 -19.32 -0.52
N GLN A 649 13.19 -18.37 -0.26
CA GLN A 649 12.04 -18.09 -1.09
C GLN A 649 12.45 -17.73 -2.53
N GLY A 650 13.33 -16.76 -2.69
CA GLY A 650 13.78 -16.32 -4.02
C GLY A 650 14.49 -17.43 -4.80
N PHE A 651 15.34 -18.21 -4.13
CA PHE A 651 16.06 -19.34 -4.72
C PHE A 651 15.10 -20.46 -5.16
N LEU A 652 14.22 -20.92 -4.25
CA LEU A 652 13.33 -22.07 -4.53
C LEU A 652 12.29 -21.72 -5.60
N ARG A 653 11.61 -20.58 -5.47
CA ARG A 653 10.58 -20.16 -6.42
C ARG A 653 11.13 -19.99 -7.83
N SER A 654 12.26 -19.30 -7.98
CA SER A 654 12.91 -19.12 -9.29
C SER A 654 13.50 -20.41 -9.84
N GLY A 655 14.06 -21.28 -8.99
CA GLY A 655 14.61 -22.56 -9.38
C GLY A 655 13.56 -23.52 -9.93
N VAL A 656 12.45 -23.67 -9.21
CA VAL A 656 11.32 -24.52 -9.64
C VAL A 656 10.71 -23.99 -10.94
N ARG A 657 10.51 -22.66 -11.04
CA ARG A 657 10.01 -22.03 -12.26
C ARG A 657 10.90 -22.34 -13.47
N LEU A 658 12.22 -22.21 -13.36
CA LEU A 658 13.14 -22.51 -14.46
C LEU A 658 13.14 -24.00 -14.83
N LEU A 659 13.22 -24.89 -13.83
CA LEU A 659 13.25 -26.33 -14.06
C LEU A 659 11.95 -26.85 -14.69
N ARG A 660 10.81 -26.33 -14.29
CA ARG A 660 9.51 -26.72 -14.83
C ARG A 660 9.18 -25.98 -16.12
N GLY A 661 9.50 -24.68 -16.22
CA GLY A 661 9.31 -23.87 -17.41
C GLY A 661 10.05 -24.44 -18.64
N TRP A 662 11.21 -25.07 -18.42
CA TRP A 662 11.94 -25.78 -19.50
C TRP A 662 11.12 -26.91 -20.11
N LYS A 663 10.26 -27.57 -19.36
CA LYS A 663 9.35 -28.63 -19.90
C LYS A 663 8.19 -28.05 -20.72
N TYR A 664 7.77 -26.83 -20.45
CA TYR A 664 6.65 -26.16 -21.13
C TYR A 664 7.13 -25.21 -22.24
N ALA A 665 8.40 -24.87 -22.28
CA ALA A 665 8.98 -24.08 -23.34
C ALA A 665 9.06 -24.93 -24.63
N LYS A 666 7.97 -24.99 -25.39
CA LYS A 666 8.09 -25.14 -26.83
C LYS A 666 8.85 -23.91 -27.30
N TRP A 667 10.01 -24.14 -27.90
CA TRP A 667 10.83 -23.10 -28.50
C TRP A 667 9.99 -22.24 -29.49
N SER A 668 9.33 -21.21 -28.96
CA SER A 668 8.84 -20.13 -29.78
C SER A 668 10.04 -19.22 -30.03
N ARG A 669 10.49 -19.18 -31.29
CA ARG A 669 11.50 -18.27 -31.80
C ARG A 669 11.10 -16.84 -31.50
N GLY A 670 11.71 -16.25 -30.51
CA GLY A 670 11.50 -14.87 -30.11
C GLY A 670 12.14 -14.59 -28.75
N LEU A 671 13.48 -14.60 -28.71
CA LEU A 671 14.23 -14.07 -27.56
C LEU A 671 14.06 -12.54 -27.53
N GLU A 672 12.90 -12.07 -27.15
CA GLU A 672 12.76 -10.72 -26.64
C GLU A 672 13.17 -10.71 -25.17
N VAL A 673 14.44 -10.54 -24.96
CA VAL A 673 15.03 -10.34 -23.65
C VAL A 673 14.59 -8.96 -23.15
N VAL A 674 13.56 -8.93 -22.32
CA VAL A 674 13.18 -7.70 -21.62
C VAL A 674 13.89 -7.64 -20.28
N THR A 675 14.77 -6.69 -20.18
CA THR A 675 15.58 -6.45 -18.99
C THR A 675 15.30 -5.07 -18.45
N THR A 676 14.83 -4.95 -17.23
CA THR A 676 14.62 -3.67 -16.58
C THR A 676 15.05 -3.64 -15.11
N ALA A 677 15.55 -2.51 -14.69
CA ALA A 677 15.38 -1.81 -13.44
C ALA A 677 16.37 -1.94 -12.30
N ALA A 678 17.20 -2.99 -12.21
CA ALA A 678 18.08 -3.17 -11.04
C ALA A 678 19.29 -2.23 -10.96
N TRP A 679 19.74 -1.71 -12.07
CA TRP A 679 21.00 -0.98 -12.17
C TRP A 679 20.88 0.55 -12.15
N LYS A 680 19.66 1.10 -12.09
CA LYS A 680 19.41 2.55 -12.20
C LYS A 680 19.91 3.38 -11.03
N LYS A 681 20.13 2.80 -9.85
CA LYS A 681 20.59 3.56 -8.66
C LYS A 681 22.10 3.79 -8.60
N VAL A 682 22.90 3.03 -9.31
CA VAL A 682 24.36 3.18 -9.30
C VAL A 682 24.87 4.11 -10.42
N ALA A 683 24.13 4.22 -11.51
CA ALA A 683 24.54 4.94 -12.72
C ALA A 683 23.77 6.23 -13.01
N SER A 684 22.88 6.70 -12.12
CA SER A 684 21.99 7.84 -12.40
C SER A 684 22.68 9.20 -12.47
N GLY A 685 23.95 9.30 -12.08
CA GLY A 685 24.68 10.56 -12.07
C GLY A 685 25.49 10.87 -13.35
N TRP A 686 25.80 9.88 -14.18
CA TRP A 686 26.86 10.04 -15.19
C TRP A 686 26.41 10.15 -16.66
N TRP A 687 25.12 9.86 -17.00
CA TRP A 687 24.71 9.70 -18.39
C TRP A 687 23.36 10.35 -18.70
N LYS A 688 23.25 11.67 -18.56
CA LYS A 688 22.07 12.41 -19.04
C LYS A 688 22.23 12.74 -20.53
N LEU A 689 21.88 11.80 -21.40
CA LEU A 689 21.57 12.05 -22.80
C LEU A 689 20.05 12.19 -22.91
N GLY A 690 19.52 13.39 -22.85
CA GLY A 690 18.12 13.70 -22.96
C GLY A 690 17.88 14.99 -23.72
N TYR A 691 16.79 15.05 -24.45
CA TYR A 691 16.25 16.25 -25.05
C TYR A 691 15.01 16.65 -24.25
N GLU A 692 14.97 17.91 -23.80
CA GLU A 692 13.83 18.47 -23.08
C GLU A 692 13.14 19.53 -23.95
N LYS A 693 11.80 19.58 -23.90
CA LYS A 693 10.97 20.63 -24.46
C LYS A 693 9.74 20.83 -23.61
N ALA A 694 9.28 22.07 -23.50
CA ALA A 694 8.05 22.42 -22.81
C ALA A 694 7.00 22.88 -23.84
N PHE A 695 5.74 22.66 -23.52
CA PHE A 695 4.59 23.05 -24.32
C PHE A 695 3.57 23.74 -23.43
N TRP A 696 3.04 24.86 -23.88
CA TRP A 696 1.99 25.62 -23.21
C TRP A 696 0.64 25.33 -23.87
N SER A 697 -0.41 25.21 -23.05
CA SER A 697 -1.79 25.05 -23.52
C SER A 697 -2.72 25.92 -22.71
N GLU A 698 -3.50 26.75 -23.39
CA GLU A 698 -4.55 27.60 -22.81
C GLU A 698 -5.91 26.84 -22.71
N ASN A 699 -5.99 25.66 -23.32
CA ASN A 699 -7.20 24.85 -23.41
C ASN A 699 -7.23 23.68 -22.40
N GLY A 700 -6.38 23.70 -21.39
CA GLY A 700 -6.32 22.66 -20.38
C GLY A 700 -5.76 21.31 -20.85
N ILE A 701 -5.12 21.26 -22.03
CA ILE A 701 -4.52 20.04 -22.58
C ILE A 701 -3.20 19.76 -21.86
N GLY A 702 -3.04 18.58 -21.30
CA GLY A 702 -1.90 18.18 -20.53
C GLY A 702 -1.12 17.01 -21.13
N ARG A 703 -0.43 16.30 -20.25
CA ARG A 703 0.43 15.15 -20.62
C ARG A 703 -0.35 13.97 -21.14
N ASP A 704 -1.56 13.76 -20.67
CA ASP A 704 -2.30 12.51 -20.96
C ASP A 704 -2.82 12.55 -22.42
N GLU A 705 -3.31 13.68 -22.86
CA GLU A 705 -3.70 13.91 -24.25
C GLU A 705 -2.47 13.84 -25.19
N LEU A 706 -1.35 14.42 -24.76
CA LEU A 706 -0.10 14.34 -25.51
C LEU A 706 0.42 12.89 -25.63
N LEU A 707 0.37 12.12 -24.54
CA LEU A 707 0.77 10.72 -24.52
C LEU A 707 -0.16 9.85 -25.38
N ALA A 708 -1.48 10.11 -25.33
CA ALA A 708 -2.45 9.43 -26.18
C ALA A 708 -2.18 9.72 -27.65
N GLY A 709 -1.95 10.98 -28.03
CA GLY A 709 -1.59 11.37 -29.39
C GLY A 709 -0.28 10.74 -29.87
N ILE A 710 0.73 10.67 -29.01
CA ILE A 710 2.00 10.00 -29.32
C ILE A 710 1.81 8.49 -29.46
N SER A 711 1.03 7.84 -28.61
CA SER A 711 0.74 6.42 -28.70
C SER A 711 -0.03 6.07 -29.98
N ALA A 712 -0.96 6.90 -30.39
CA ALA A 712 -1.69 6.74 -31.65
C ALA A 712 -0.78 6.89 -32.87
N ALA A 713 0.14 7.88 -32.85
CA ALA A 713 1.09 8.10 -33.94
C ALA A 713 2.25 7.07 -34.00
N TYR A 714 2.49 6.36 -32.91
CA TYR A 714 3.55 5.34 -32.79
C TYR A 714 2.98 4.03 -32.21
N PRO A 715 2.38 3.17 -33.02
CA PRO A 715 1.79 1.90 -32.58
C PRO A 715 2.79 0.95 -31.88
N GLU A 716 4.08 1.13 -32.13
CA GLU A 716 5.15 0.40 -31.45
C GLU A 716 5.48 0.94 -30.03
N ALA A 717 4.94 2.11 -29.67
CA ALA A 717 5.12 2.68 -28.35
C ALA A 717 4.41 1.82 -27.29
N GLN A 718 5.05 1.63 -26.16
CA GLN A 718 4.52 0.84 -25.05
C GLN A 718 4.59 1.65 -23.78
N VAL A 719 3.54 1.59 -22.97
CA VAL A 719 3.54 2.15 -21.63
C VAL A 719 4.66 1.51 -20.80
N ASP A 720 5.46 2.33 -20.13
CA ASP A 720 6.53 1.80 -19.26
C ASP A 720 5.92 1.32 -17.94
N ALA A 721 5.58 0.05 -17.85
CA ALA A 721 5.07 -0.60 -16.65
C ALA A 721 5.97 -0.45 -15.39
N SER A 722 7.19 0.10 -15.54
CA SER A 722 8.03 0.42 -14.39
C SER A 722 7.71 1.78 -13.74
N GLY A 723 6.78 2.56 -14.30
CA GLY A 723 6.40 3.91 -13.83
C GLY A 723 7.53 4.95 -13.86
N ARG A 724 8.65 4.66 -14.51
CA ARG A 724 9.84 5.54 -14.53
C ARG A 724 9.93 6.40 -15.77
N THR A 725 9.18 6.04 -16.78
CA THR A 725 8.93 6.79 -18.00
C THR A 725 7.50 6.54 -18.40
N ASP A 726 6.93 7.43 -19.12
CA ASP A 726 5.54 7.29 -19.56
C ASP A 726 5.45 6.29 -20.70
N LEU A 727 6.26 6.49 -21.74
CA LEU A 727 6.27 5.63 -22.92
C LEU A 727 7.68 5.13 -23.26
N ILE A 728 7.76 3.91 -23.73
CA ILE A 728 8.91 3.37 -24.45
C ILE A 728 8.60 3.44 -25.93
N LEU A 729 9.12 4.44 -26.62
CA LEU A 729 8.81 4.72 -28.03
C LEU A 729 9.40 3.69 -29.00
N LYS A 730 10.58 3.16 -28.69
CA LYS A 730 11.24 2.15 -29.49
C LYS A 730 12.23 1.33 -28.66
N ARG A 731 12.20 0.01 -28.87
CA ARG A 731 13.17 -0.92 -28.31
C ARG A 731 14.22 -1.24 -29.35
N CYS A 732 15.49 -0.93 -29.09
CA CYS A 732 16.62 -1.33 -29.89
C CYS A 732 17.43 -2.41 -29.17
N LEU A 733 18.33 -3.09 -29.85
CA LEU A 733 19.14 -4.18 -29.27
C LEU A 733 19.88 -3.74 -27.99
N LEU A 734 20.42 -2.53 -27.99
CA LEU A 734 21.30 -1.99 -26.93
C LEU A 734 20.63 -0.92 -26.09
N TRP A 735 19.59 -0.23 -26.61
CA TRP A 735 18.95 0.94 -25.97
C TRP A 735 17.44 0.91 -26.12
N ASN A 736 16.75 1.51 -25.13
CA ASN A 736 15.33 1.85 -25.24
C ASN A 736 15.20 3.36 -25.34
N TRP A 737 14.34 3.82 -26.24
CA TRP A 737 13.94 5.22 -26.32
C TRP A 737 12.71 5.42 -25.47
N ALA A 738 12.78 6.29 -24.49
CA ALA A 738 11.72 6.48 -23.52
C ALA A 738 11.37 7.96 -23.38
N LEU A 739 10.11 8.25 -23.22
CA LEU A 739 9.56 9.58 -23.00
C LEU A 739 9.14 9.74 -21.54
N VAL A 740 9.49 10.87 -20.96
CA VAL A 740 9.01 11.32 -19.64
C VAL A 740 8.31 12.65 -19.86
N THR A 741 7.12 12.78 -19.28
CA THR A 741 6.34 14.02 -19.32
C THR A 741 5.95 14.46 -17.91
N ALA A 742 5.74 15.75 -17.73
CA ALA A 742 5.17 16.34 -16.54
C ALA A 742 4.32 17.53 -16.94
N THR A 743 3.17 17.73 -16.29
CA THR A 743 2.33 18.91 -16.51
C THR A 743 2.31 19.76 -15.26
N GLU A 744 2.57 21.05 -15.41
CA GLU A 744 2.39 22.09 -14.41
C GLU A 744 1.05 22.78 -14.67
N TYR A 745 0.29 23.00 -13.61
CA TYR A 745 -1.02 23.64 -13.67
C TYR A 745 -0.88 25.11 -13.30
N HIS A 746 -1.43 25.99 -14.16
CA HIS A 746 -1.42 27.43 -14.00
C HIS A 746 -2.86 27.97 -13.92
N ALA A 747 -3.03 29.23 -13.53
CA ALA A 747 -4.32 29.88 -13.45
C ALA A 747 -5.09 29.81 -14.79
N ASP A 748 -6.42 29.91 -14.74
CA ASP A 748 -7.32 29.91 -15.89
C ASP A 748 -7.27 28.63 -16.75
N ASN A 749 -7.09 27.46 -16.11
CA ASN A 749 -6.96 26.15 -16.76
C ASN A 749 -5.74 26.01 -17.71
N ASN A 750 -4.79 26.92 -17.62
CA ASN A 750 -3.55 26.87 -18.41
C ASN A 750 -2.64 25.75 -17.93
N ARG A 751 -1.93 25.11 -18.86
CA ARG A 751 -1.04 23.99 -18.53
C ARG A 751 0.30 24.11 -19.25
N LEU A 752 1.38 23.87 -18.51
CA LEU A 752 2.73 23.75 -19.06
C LEU A 752 3.17 22.28 -19.01
N THR A 753 3.22 21.62 -20.15
CA THR A 753 3.65 20.23 -20.24
C THR A 753 5.12 20.14 -20.65
N ARG A 754 5.94 19.62 -19.77
CA ARG A 754 7.37 19.35 -20.01
C ARG A 754 7.56 17.94 -20.51
N THR A 755 8.36 17.79 -21.55
CA THR A 755 8.71 16.49 -22.11
C THR A 755 10.21 16.27 -22.11
N ARG A 756 10.62 15.06 -21.77
CA ARG A 756 12.02 14.65 -21.82
C ARG A 756 12.16 13.33 -22.54
N LEU A 757 12.81 13.34 -23.69
CA LEU A 757 13.14 12.13 -24.43
C LEU A 757 14.49 11.58 -23.93
N LEU A 758 14.51 10.34 -23.47
CA LEU A 758 15.66 9.68 -22.86
C LEU A 758 16.08 8.44 -23.66
N ALA A 759 17.39 8.29 -23.83
CA ALA A 759 17.99 7.04 -24.28
C ALA A 759 18.41 6.20 -23.05
N ARG A 760 17.84 5.02 -22.91
CA ARG A 760 18.11 4.11 -21.77
C ARG A 760 18.86 2.87 -22.24
N PRO A 761 20.07 2.60 -21.75
CA PRO A 761 20.79 1.38 -22.09
C PRO A 761 20.06 0.14 -21.57
N ARG A 762 19.99 -0.90 -22.42
CA ARG A 762 19.42 -2.20 -22.05
C ARG A 762 20.33 -2.94 -21.07
N PHE A 763 19.73 -3.87 -20.37
CA PHE A 763 20.38 -4.67 -19.30
C PHE A 763 21.68 -5.36 -19.79
N LEU A 764 21.71 -5.88 -21.00
CA LEU A 764 22.86 -6.60 -21.54
C LEU A 764 24.14 -5.75 -21.53
N ILE A 765 24.05 -4.47 -21.88
CA ILE A 765 25.19 -3.53 -21.80
C ILE A 765 25.65 -3.36 -20.36
N ARG A 766 24.71 -3.25 -19.43
CA ARG A 766 25.05 -3.01 -18.02
C ARG A 766 25.58 -4.26 -17.34
N MET A 767 25.05 -5.43 -17.67
CA MET A 767 25.45 -6.69 -17.04
C MET A 767 26.72 -7.31 -17.63
N ILE A 768 27.02 -7.04 -18.88
CA ILE A 768 28.18 -7.63 -19.55
C ILE A 768 29.30 -6.59 -19.66
N VAL A 769 29.01 -5.42 -20.15
CA VAL A 769 30.04 -4.41 -20.44
C VAL A 769 30.65 -3.81 -19.16
N LEU A 770 29.83 -3.51 -18.14
CA LEU A 770 30.33 -2.92 -16.89
C LEU A 770 31.14 -3.92 -16.04
N PRO A 771 30.70 -5.18 -15.84
CA PRO A 771 31.51 -6.17 -15.15
C PRO A 771 32.76 -6.59 -15.95
N VAL A 772 32.68 -6.66 -17.28
CA VAL A 772 33.85 -6.92 -18.14
C VAL A 772 34.85 -5.76 -18.04
N LEU A 773 34.39 -4.50 -18.09
CA LEU A 773 35.23 -3.33 -17.87
C LEU A 773 35.86 -3.28 -16.48
N LEU A 774 35.06 -3.56 -15.44
CA LEU A 774 35.56 -3.67 -14.06
C LEU A 774 36.52 -4.86 -13.91
N GLY A 775 36.19 -6.00 -14.52
CA GLY A 775 37.10 -7.16 -14.55
C GLY A 775 38.42 -6.88 -15.26
N VAL A 776 38.37 -6.20 -16.39
CA VAL A 776 39.56 -5.78 -17.13
C VAL A 776 40.37 -4.76 -16.33
N LEU A 777 39.74 -3.76 -15.71
CA LEU A 777 40.39 -2.76 -14.87
C LEU A 777 41.04 -3.33 -13.59
N VAL A 778 40.43 -4.38 -13.01
CA VAL A 778 40.95 -5.05 -11.81
C VAL A 778 42.03 -6.07 -12.14
N VAL A 779 41.95 -6.76 -13.28
CA VAL A 779 42.87 -7.87 -13.65
C VAL A 779 44.05 -7.38 -14.49
N ALA A 780 43.90 -6.36 -15.32
CA ALA A 780 44.94 -5.83 -16.20
C ALA A 780 46.23 -5.38 -15.47
N PRO A 781 46.18 -4.75 -14.28
CA PRO A 781 47.40 -4.39 -13.55
C PRO A 781 48.23 -5.57 -13.05
N PHE A 782 47.67 -6.78 -13.01
CA PHE A 782 48.29 -7.96 -12.44
C PHE A 782 48.82 -8.99 -13.49
N THR A 783 48.57 -8.72 -14.79
CA THR A 783 49.02 -9.61 -15.87
C THR A 783 49.64 -8.81 -17.03
N PRO A 784 50.97 -8.83 -17.17
CA PRO A 784 51.67 -8.07 -18.20
C PRO A 784 51.25 -8.40 -19.66
N LEU A 785 50.81 -9.62 -19.90
CA LEU A 785 50.33 -10.05 -21.22
C LEU A 785 48.93 -9.52 -21.59
N LEU A 786 48.09 -9.19 -20.62
CA LEU A 786 46.74 -8.64 -20.82
C LEU A 786 46.73 -7.12 -20.95
N PHE A 787 47.81 -6.43 -20.53
CA PHE A 787 47.86 -4.97 -20.54
C PHE A 787 47.79 -4.36 -21.92
N THR A 788 48.42 -4.98 -22.93
CA THR A 788 48.37 -4.54 -24.35
C THR A 788 47.06 -4.76 -25.01
N ASP A 789 46.31 -5.81 -24.65
CA ASP A 789 45.02 -6.13 -25.22
C ASP A 789 43.85 -5.49 -24.44
N ALA A 790 44.03 -5.21 -23.16
CA ALA A 790 43.08 -4.46 -22.35
C ALA A 790 42.86 -3.03 -22.88
N TRP A 791 43.94 -2.38 -23.39
CA TRP A 791 43.78 -1.06 -24.01
C TRP A 791 43.02 -1.11 -25.33
N LYS A 792 43.16 -2.15 -26.11
CA LYS A 792 42.40 -2.35 -27.37
C LYS A 792 40.93 -2.60 -27.08
N ILE A 793 40.60 -3.38 -26.03
CA ILE A 793 39.22 -3.62 -25.57
C ILE A 793 38.62 -2.31 -25.02
N LEU A 794 39.36 -1.57 -24.21
CA LEU A 794 38.91 -0.28 -23.66
C LEU A 794 38.68 0.73 -24.80
N LEU A 795 39.60 0.83 -25.76
CA LEU A 795 39.45 1.72 -26.92
C LEU A 795 38.24 1.30 -27.78
N GLY A 796 38.03 0.01 -28.01
CA GLY A 796 36.87 -0.55 -28.74
C GLY A 796 35.56 -0.20 -28.04
N VAL A 797 35.51 -0.31 -26.70
CA VAL A 797 34.34 0.02 -25.90
C VAL A 797 34.07 1.54 -25.89
N VAL A 798 35.11 2.37 -25.74
CA VAL A 798 35.00 3.84 -25.80
C VAL A 798 34.57 4.30 -27.20
N SER A 799 35.16 3.75 -28.25
CA SER A 799 34.78 4.06 -29.65
C SER A 799 33.37 3.60 -29.97
N GLY A 800 32.99 2.40 -29.56
CA GLY A 800 31.63 1.88 -29.68
C GLY A 800 30.61 2.74 -28.92
N TYR A 801 31.00 3.24 -27.75
CA TYR A 801 30.19 4.15 -26.96
C TYR A 801 30.04 5.53 -27.63
N ALA A 802 31.11 6.10 -28.17
CA ALA A 802 31.07 7.36 -28.89
C ALA A 802 30.18 7.28 -30.15
N ALA A 803 30.29 6.20 -30.92
CA ALA A 803 29.45 5.94 -32.09
C ALA A 803 27.97 5.80 -31.70
N LEU A 804 27.71 5.13 -30.61
CA LEU A 804 26.36 4.94 -30.06
C LEU A 804 25.75 6.26 -29.56
N THR A 805 26.58 7.12 -28.94
CA THR A 805 26.16 8.46 -28.52
C THR A 805 25.82 9.34 -29.71
N ALA A 806 26.59 9.25 -30.80
CA ALA A 806 26.33 9.96 -32.05
C ALA A 806 25.02 9.46 -32.71
N ALA A 807 24.82 8.14 -32.80
CA ALA A 807 23.57 7.55 -33.31
C ALA A 807 22.35 7.96 -32.46
N THR A 808 22.53 8.08 -31.15
CA THR A 808 21.51 8.57 -30.22
C THR A 808 21.10 10.01 -30.50
N ARG A 809 22.09 10.90 -30.72
CA ARG A 809 21.83 12.31 -31.06
C ARG A 809 21.13 12.45 -32.43
N ILE A 810 21.48 11.63 -33.41
CA ILE A 810 20.85 11.61 -34.74
C ILE A 810 19.40 11.18 -34.61
N PHE A 811 19.12 10.10 -33.90
CA PHE A 811 17.75 9.62 -33.68
C PHE A 811 16.88 10.65 -32.98
N MET A 812 17.40 11.33 -31.93
CA MET A 812 16.66 12.39 -31.25
C MET A 812 16.34 13.56 -32.18
N LYS A 813 17.29 13.96 -33.04
CA LYS A 813 17.05 15.00 -34.07
C LYS A 813 15.95 14.60 -35.06
N LEU A 814 15.88 13.35 -35.45
CA LEU A 814 14.89 12.84 -36.42
C LEU A 814 13.45 12.73 -35.83
N ARG A 815 13.33 12.48 -34.51
CA ARG A 815 12.00 12.31 -33.86
C ARG A 815 11.44 13.60 -33.28
N ARG A 816 12.28 14.60 -33.05
CA ARG A 816 11.86 15.93 -32.54
C ARG A 816 10.72 16.57 -33.34
N PRO A 817 10.77 16.64 -34.68
CA PRO A 817 9.71 17.29 -35.46
C PRO A 817 8.35 16.58 -35.40
N ALA A 818 8.35 15.28 -35.09
CA ALA A 818 7.11 14.51 -35.00
C ALA A 818 6.37 14.74 -33.66
N ILE A 819 7.11 14.78 -32.54
CA ILE A 819 6.51 15.12 -31.23
C ILE A 819 6.01 16.57 -31.21
N LEU A 820 6.76 17.49 -31.82
CA LEU A 820 6.33 18.87 -31.97
C LEU A 820 5.01 18.97 -32.77
N ARG A 821 4.89 18.31 -33.92
CA ARG A 821 3.68 18.32 -34.73
C ARG A 821 2.47 17.71 -34.02
N ILE A 822 2.66 16.69 -33.19
CA ILE A 822 1.58 16.10 -32.40
C ILE A 822 1.11 17.12 -31.34
N ALA A 823 2.04 17.75 -30.61
CA ALA A 823 1.70 18.76 -29.61
C ALA A 823 1.00 19.97 -30.24
N GLU A 824 1.54 20.50 -31.35
CA GLU A 824 0.91 21.59 -32.11
C GLU A 824 -0.49 21.20 -32.63
N GLY A 825 -0.67 19.96 -33.11
CA GLY A 825 -1.96 19.45 -33.56
C GLY A 825 -3.00 19.30 -32.43
N LEU A 826 -2.57 19.22 -31.19
CA LEU A 826 -3.41 19.24 -29.98
C LEU A 826 -3.64 20.67 -29.44
N GLY A 827 -3.06 21.71 -30.04
CA GLY A 827 -3.18 23.09 -29.54
C GLY A 827 -2.24 23.41 -28.39
N MET A 828 -1.08 22.77 -28.35
CA MET A 828 -0.02 23.02 -27.37
C MET A 828 1.14 23.78 -28.05
N ASP A 829 1.42 24.97 -27.58
CA ASP A 829 2.48 25.83 -28.13
C ASP A 829 3.86 25.51 -27.51
N PRO A 830 4.91 25.36 -28.33
CA PRO A 830 6.23 25.07 -27.82
C PRO A 830 6.82 26.31 -27.12
N VAL A 831 7.25 26.16 -25.87
CA VAL A 831 7.93 27.18 -25.09
C VAL A 831 9.45 27.06 -25.30
N GLU A 832 10.15 28.19 -25.51
CA GLU A 832 11.61 28.23 -25.71
C GLU A 832 12.42 27.81 -24.47
#